data_a8eae2bfa471f1ae01063fd15306ef44
#
_entry.id   a8eae2bfa471f1ae01063fd15306ef44
#
_cell.length_a   1.000
_cell.length_b   1.000
_cell.length_c   1.000
_cell.angle_alpha   90.00
_cell.angle_beta   90.00
_cell.angle_gamma   90.00
#
_symmetry.space_group_name_H-M   'P 1'
#
loop_
_entity.id
_entity.type
_entity.pdbx_description
1 polymer ?
#
loop_
_entity_poly.entity_id
_entity_poly.type
_entity_poly.pdbx_seq_one_letter_code
_entity_poly.pdbx_strand_id
1 'polypeptide(L)'
;VKRFQANFGIIRSFLQYLVITMPLIGPNNIVVKHTSTQKPATKKKSPEHHASKADDVIARVEHTLKLSMEYALGSAHVDGHWCGELKSNVTITAEYIFLRQALGLDLNADCEAYCRYMLSEQNPDGSWGLAPEYPGDVSTTTEAYLALKILGTKTDLPAMENARQFVIKAGGIAEVRVFTRIFLATFGLFPWSAVPQLPVELILLPSILPINIYRFSSWARGTIAPLLIICHHQPVYALPNGHSAENNYLDELWQDPSNKSVPYGPSVWTLLGEMDIVGLAFSALDKLLYQFNGLRSIPLVRTYARRRCIEWILERQEVTGDWAGIFPPMHGSVYAFALEGYQTDDRPIQLGIQALENFSWKDCNGKRIQPCVSPVWDTALMSIGLCDAMSTSRETISKAIHWIRDHQLLESRGDWRVYRPHLAPGGFSFEYENTWYPDVDDTAAVILAQAKYDPQTITSHSVRTAAKWILGMQNSDGGWAAFDVENDKLFLNKIPFSDMDSLCDTSCPDITGRILEAFGLMIKLAREKSNDANDLHFYAELHMSCSRGISYLVQNQEQYGAWFGRWGCNYIYGTGHALCGLSYFVEEDIRVRELVRPALQWLKSKQNPDGGWGESLLSYRHPEKQQRESTPSQTAWALMGLLAYLPHTDDSIVRGIGYLVSSQTSEELGGVSWPEKVYTGTGFPNQFYLGYDYYRHYFPMMALGRYLRSSRCPS
;
A
#
# COMPACT_ATOMS: atom_id res chain seq x y z
N VAL A 1 15.96 17.34 -1.26
CA VAL A 1 14.92 18.33 -0.95
C VAL A 1 15.04 18.76 0.51
N LYS A 2 15.13 17.88 1.52
CA LYS A 2 15.23 18.26 2.95
C LYS A 2 16.51 19.07 3.31
N ARG A 3 17.65 18.86 2.65
CA ARG A 3 18.86 19.70 2.85
C ARG A 3 18.75 21.08 2.20
N PHE A 4 17.96 21.21 1.14
CA PHE A 4 17.70 22.52 0.50
C PHE A 4 16.70 23.36 1.31
N GLN A 5 15.73 22.74 1.95
CA GLN A 5 14.78 23.45 2.84
C GLN A 5 15.44 23.92 4.13
N ALA A 6 16.45 23.21 4.66
CA ALA A 6 17.21 23.66 5.84
C ALA A 6 17.97 24.99 5.58
N ASN A 7 18.53 25.17 4.39
CA ASN A 7 19.22 26.41 4.04
C ASN A 7 18.27 27.60 3.79
N PHE A 8 17.05 27.34 3.29
CA PHE A 8 16.04 28.39 3.16
C PHE A 8 15.40 28.77 4.53
N GLY A 9 15.33 27.85 5.46
CA GLY A 9 14.87 28.09 6.83
C GLY A 9 15.79 29.07 7.60
N ILE A 10 17.09 28.93 7.43
CA ILE A 10 18.09 29.81 8.07
C ILE A 10 18.02 31.24 7.50
N ILE A 11 17.83 31.41 6.21
CA ILE A 11 17.66 32.72 5.58
C ILE A 11 16.33 33.38 5.98
N ARG A 12 15.27 32.62 6.17
CA ARG A 12 13.99 33.17 6.59
C ARG A 12 13.96 33.56 8.08
N SER A 13 14.67 32.83 8.94
CA SER A 13 14.88 33.23 10.34
C SER A 13 15.72 34.46 10.50
N PHE A 14 16.72 34.70 9.63
CA PHE A 14 17.54 35.90 9.65
C PHE A 14 16.77 37.16 9.20
N LEU A 15 15.82 37.01 8.29
CA LEU A 15 14.98 38.12 7.83
C LEU A 15 13.83 38.46 8.83
N GLN A 16 13.39 37.50 9.65
CA GLN A 16 12.42 37.75 10.72
C GLN A 16 13.04 38.46 11.95
N TYR A 17 14.35 38.32 12.18
CA TYR A 17 15.05 39.02 13.27
C TYR A 17 15.34 40.50 12.97
N LEU A 18 15.23 40.94 11.73
CA LEU A 18 15.50 42.33 11.31
C LEU A 18 14.25 43.22 11.34
N VAL A 19 13.05 42.68 11.66
CA VAL A 19 11.78 43.45 11.65
C VAL A 19 11.24 43.75 13.06
N ILE A 20 11.86 43.23 14.13
CA ILE A 20 11.39 43.42 15.51
C ILE A 20 12.36 44.29 16.32
N THR A 21 12.60 45.53 15.86
CA THR A 21 13.13 46.56 16.73
C THR A 21 12.65 47.93 16.24
N MET A 22 11.43 48.29 16.58
CA MET A 22 10.99 49.69 16.74
C MET A 22 9.83 49.76 17.73
N PRO A 23 9.77 50.78 18.58
CA PRO A 23 8.93 50.78 19.81
C PRO A 23 7.51 51.24 19.56
N LEU A 24 6.59 50.59 20.26
CA LEU A 24 5.16 50.96 20.35
C LEU A 24 4.96 52.13 21.32
N ILE A 25 4.31 53.15 20.86
CA ILE A 25 3.71 54.23 21.66
C ILE A 25 2.31 53.76 22.07
N GLY A 26 2.02 53.95 23.32
CA GLY A 26 0.86 53.41 24.07
C GLY A 26 -0.42 54.27 23.96
N PRO A 27 -1.36 54.21 24.91
CA PRO A 27 -2.72 53.71 24.66
C PRO A 27 -3.80 54.82 24.77
N ASN A 28 -4.96 54.59 24.16
CA ASN A 28 -6.18 55.33 24.50
C ASN A 28 -7.31 54.42 24.95
N ASN A 29 -7.75 54.61 26.19
CA ASN A 29 -8.91 54.08 26.83
C ASN A 29 -10.20 54.52 26.13
N ILE A 30 -11.08 53.57 25.78
CA ILE A 30 -12.47 53.86 25.49
C ILE A 30 -13.33 53.02 26.48
N VAL A 31 -13.99 53.76 27.34
CA VAL A 31 -15.03 53.27 28.30
C VAL A 31 -16.32 53.01 27.51
N VAL A 32 -16.82 51.80 27.48
CA VAL A 32 -18.16 51.48 26.98
C VAL A 32 -19.08 51.18 28.18
N LYS A 33 -20.12 52.00 28.30
CA LYS A 33 -21.18 51.88 29.29
C LYS A 33 -22.03 50.62 29.04
N HIS A 34 -22.23 49.84 30.11
CA HIS A 34 -23.23 48.77 30.17
C HIS A 34 -24.64 49.37 30.20
N THR A 35 -25.44 49.06 29.20
CA THR A 35 -26.90 49.15 29.28
C THR A 35 -27.47 47.76 29.42
N SER A 36 -28.08 47.47 30.54
CA SER A 36 -28.80 46.25 30.85
C SER A 36 -30.10 46.17 30.05
N THR A 37 -30.23 45.26 29.12
CA THR A 37 -31.54 44.82 28.60
C THR A 37 -31.80 43.39 29.04
N GLN A 38 -32.82 43.22 29.86
CA GLN A 38 -33.36 41.93 30.27
C GLN A 38 -33.81 41.14 29.04
N LYS A 39 -33.22 39.94 28.82
CA LYS A 39 -33.75 38.94 27.92
C LYS A 39 -34.75 38.03 28.65
N PRO A 40 -35.82 37.57 27.95
CA PRO A 40 -36.82 36.70 28.57
C PRO A 40 -36.23 35.31 28.84
N ALA A 41 -36.66 34.69 29.93
CA ALA A 41 -36.26 33.40 30.42
C ALA A 41 -36.49 32.31 29.36
N THR A 42 -35.43 31.74 28.84
CA THR A 42 -35.47 30.50 28.05
C THR A 42 -35.79 29.35 29.01
N LYS A 43 -36.89 28.65 28.76
CA LYS A 43 -37.24 27.39 29.46
C LYS A 43 -36.08 26.42 29.32
N LYS A 44 -35.45 26.02 30.42
CA LYS A 44 -34.54 24.88 30.48
C LYS A 44 -35.29 23.65 29.98
N LYS A 45 -34.87 23.08 28.84
CA LYS A 45 -35.30 21.77 28.42
C LYS A 45 -34.84 20.75 29.47
N SER A 46 -35.76 19.88 29.88
CA SER A 46 -35.54 18.87 30.90
C SER A 46 -34.41 17.87 30.53
N PRO A 47 -33.64 17.32 31.48
CA PRO A 47 -32.60 16.32 31.27
C PRO A 47 -33.07 15.02 30.57
N GLU A 48 -34.36 14.70 30.69
CA GLU A 48 -34.97 13.48 30.10
C GLU A 48 -34.95 13.44 28.56
N HIS A 49 -34.92 14.59 27.86
CA HIS A 49 -34.90 14.62 26.39
C HIS A 49 -33.52 14.38 25.81
N HIS A 50 -32.44 14.56 26.57
CA HIS A 50 -31.07 14.27 26.14
C HIS A 50 -30.70 12.80 26.38
N ALA A 51 -31.16 12.17 27.46
CA ALA A 51 -30.96 10.75 27.73
C ALA A 51 -31.62 9.89 26.65
N SER A 52 -32.86 10.17 26.26
CA SER A 52 -33.60 9.41 25.24
C SER A 52 -32.95 9.44 23.83
N LYS A 53 -32.24 10.53 23.46
CA LYS A 53 -31.54 10.62 22.17
C LYS A 53 -30.19 9.86 22.16
N ALA A 54 -29.48 9.84 23.27
CA ALA A 54 -28.22 9.08 23.38
C ALA A 54 -28.49 7.59 23.39
N ASP A 55 -29.55 7.14 24.06
CA ASP A 55 -29.96 5.72 24.07
C ASP A 55 -30.39 5.25 22.66
N ASP A 56 -31.04 6.10 21.87
CA ASP A 56 -31.42 5.80 20.50
C ASP A 56 -30.17 5.60 19.59
N VAL A 57 -29.16 6.46 19.75
CA VAL A 57 -27.90 6.30 18.98
C VAL A 57 -27.18 5.00 19.34
N ILE A 58 -27.08 4.67 20.62
CA ILE A 58 -26.46 3.43 21.09
C ILE A 58 -27.20 2.21 20.53
N ALA A 59 -28.52 2.18 20.60
CA ALA A 59 -29.34 1.08 20.07
C ALA A 59 -29.15 0.90 18.55
N ARG A 60 -29.05 1.99 17.80
CA ARG A 60 -28.78 1.95 16.35
C ARG A 60 -27.38 1.41 16.06
N VAL A 61 -26.36 1.83 16.81
CA VAL A 61 -24.99 1.30 16.66
C VAL A 61 -24.94 -0.19 16.98
N GLU A 62 -25.63 -0.65 18.04
CA GLU A 62 -25.72 -2.09 18.38
C GLU A 62 -26.38 -2.89 17.26
N HIS A 63 -27.45 -2.36 16.66
CA HIS A 63 -28.11 -3.01 15.52
C HIS A 63 -27.18 -3.08 14.30
N THR A 64 -26.52 -1.95 13.94
CA THR A 64 -25.55 -1.89 12.84
C THR A 64 -24.40 -2.88 13.03
N LEU A 65 -23.84 -2.97 14.23
CA LEU A 65 -22.79 -3.93 14.56
C LEU A 65 -23.27 -5.39 14.47
N LYS A 66 -24.48 -5.67 14.95
CA LYS A 66 -25.06 -7.01 14.85
C LYS A 66 -25.09 -7.50 13.40
N LEU A 67 -25.62 -6.66 12.49
CA LEU A 67 -25.70 -7.01 11.07
C LEU A 67 -24.32 -7.18 10.43
N SER A 68 -23.35 -6.31 10.76
CA SER A 68 -22.01 -6.44 10.22
C SER A 68 -21.25 -7.66 10.77
N MET A 69 -21.48 -8.03 12.04
CA MET A 69 -20.93 -9.28 12.60
C MET A 69 -21.53 -10.52 11.92
N GLU A 70 -22.83 -10.51 11.64
CA GLU A 70 -23.49 -11.61 10.91
C GLU A 70 -22.88 -11.80 9.52
N TYR A 71 -22.64 -10.70 8.79
CA TYR A 71 -21.94 -10.74 7.49
C TYR A 71 -20.51 -11.26 7.65
N ALA A 72 -19.72 -10.71 8.59
CA ALA A 72 -18.34 -11.13 8.82
C ALA A 72 -18.25 -12.64 9.12
N LEU A 73 -19.13 -13.15 9.99
CA LEU A 73 -19.15 -14.57 10.34
C LEU A 73 -19.60 -15.45 9.17
N GLY A 74 -20.53 -14.97 8.34
CA GLY A 74 -21.03 -15.68 7.16
C GLY A 74 -20.04 -15.71 6.00
N SER A 75 -19.08 -14.76 5.93
CA SER A 75 -18.06 -14.70 4.89
C SER A 75 -16.76 -15.42 5.24
N ALA A 76 -16.66 -16.02 6.44
CA ALA A 76 -15.49 -16.81 6.84
C ALA A 76 -15.36 -18.08 5.99
N HIS A 77 -14.14 -18.43 5.59
CA HIS A 77 -13.84 -19.72 5.01
C HIS A 77 -14.02 -20.84 6.05
N VAL A 78 -14.19 -22.08 5.57
CA VAL A 78 -14.49 -23.25 6.43
C VAL A 78 -13.42 -23.49 7.50
N ASP A 79 -12.16 -23.19 7.19
CA ASP A 79 -11.00 -23.29 8.09
C ASP A 79 -10.84 -22.08 9.04
N GLY A 80 -11.69 -21.05 8.86
CA GLY A 80 -11.80 -19.91 9.75
C GLY A 80 -11.08 -18.63 9.30
N HIS A 81 -10.39 -18.64 8.14
CA HIS A 81 -9.76 -17.43 7.62
C HIS A 81 -10.70 -16.57 6.77
N TRP A 82 -10.29 -15.33 6.48
CA TRP A 82 -10.91 -14.43 5.51
C TRP A 82 -9.90 -14.03 4.45
N CYS A 83 -10.36 -13.95 3.21
CA CYS A 83 -9.59 -13.41 2.10
C CYS A 83 -10.55 -12.69 1.14
N GLY A 84 -10.54 -11.36 1.17
CA GLY A 84 -11.32 -10.52 0.27
C GLY A 84 -10.63 -10.32 -1.07
N GLU A 85 -11.37 -9.79 -2.05
CA GLU A 85 -10.77 -9.40 -3.31
C GLU A 85 -9.85 -8.20 -3.13
N LEU A 86 -8.65 -8.27 -3.71
CA LEU A 86 -7.73 -7.17 -3.88
C LEU A 86 -7.82 -6.63 -5.30
N LYS A 87 -8.50 -5.50 -5.47
CA LYS A 87 -8.68 -4.84 -6.78
C LYS A 87 -7.51 -3.94 -7.11
N SER A 88 -7.13 -3.91 -8.37
CA SER A 88 -6.18 -2.94 -8.91
C SER A 88 -6.65 -2.44 -10.27
N ASN A 89 -5.85 -1.62 -10.95
CA ASN A 89 -6.16 -1.23 -12.31
C ASN A 89 -5.99 -2.40 -13.30
N VAL A 90 -6.41 -2.20 -14.54
CA VAL A 90 -6.48 -3.26 -15.57
C VAL A 90 -5.12 -3.79 -16.04
N THR A 91 -3.99 -3.14 -15.69
CA THR A 91 -2.67 -3.52 -16.22
C THR A 91 -2.28 -4.94 -15.80
N ILE A 92 -2.59 -5.35 -14.57
CA ILE A 92 -2.28 -6.71 -14.08
C ILE A 92 -2.94 -7.78 -14.97
N THR A 93 -4.21 -7.57 -15.34
CA THR A 93 -4.93 -8.47 -16.26
C THR A 93 -4.38 -8.38 -17.68
N ALA A 94 -4.04 -7.17 -18.16
CA ALA A 94 -3.45 -6.98 -19.48
C ALA A 94 -2.08 -7.68 -19.60
N GLU A 95 -1.21 -7.50 -18.62
CA GLU A 95 0.11 -8.14 -18.58
C GLU A 95 0.00 -9.67 -18.52
N TYR A 96 -0.99 -10.21 -17.81
CA TYR A 96 -1.26 -11.65 -17.84
C TYR A 96 -1.68 -12.15 -19.23
N ILE A 97 -2.48 -11.37 -19.96
CA ILE A 97 -2.83 -11.69 -21.35
C ILE A 97 -1.57 -11.65 -22.24
N PHE A 98 -0.66 -10.70 -22.01
CA PHE A 98 0.63 -10.63 -22.72
C PHE A 98 1.47 -11.89 -22.47
N LEU A 99 1.57 -12.34 -21.22
CA LEU A 99 2.30 -13.57 -20.89
C LEU A 99 1.73 -14.79 -21.62
N ARG A 100 0.40 -14.95 -21.58
CA ARG A 100 -0.27 -16.06 -22.26
C ARG A 100 -0.07 -16.01 -23.76
N GLN A 101 -0.17 -14.83 -24.38
CA GLN A 101 0.12 -14.62 -25.80
C GLN A 101 1.58 -14.98 -26.14
N ALA A 102 2.53 -14.52 -25.33
CA ALA A 102 3.96 -14.78 -25.57
C ALA A 102 4.31 -16.28 -25.49
N LEU A 103 3.70 -17.00 -24.54
CA LEU A 103 3.95 -18.43 -24.34
C LEU A 103 3.04 -19.32 -25.20
N GLY A 104 2.17 -18.76 -26.04
CA GLY A 104 1.22 -19.51 -26.87
C GLY A 104 0.17 -20.30 -26.09
N LEU A 105 -0.18 -19.82 -24.88
CA LEU A 105 -1.21 -20.43 -24.04
C LEU A 105 -2.61 -20.01 -24.50
N ASP A 106 -3.61 -20.91 -24.32
CA ASP A 106 -4.99 -20.62 -24.74
C ASP A 106 -5.60 -19.42 -24.02
N LEU A 107 -6.11 -18.47 -24.77
CA LEU A 107 -6.85 -17.29 -24.31
C LEU A 107 -8.35 -17.39 -24.57
N ASN A 108 -8.80 -18.35 -25.39
CA ASN A 108 -10.17 -18.39 -25.89
C ASN A 108 -11.19 -18.70 -24.80
N ALA A 109 -10.82 -19.55 -23.84
CA ALA A 109 -11.75 -20.01 -22.78
C ALA A 109 -12.33 -18.88 -21.93
N ASP A 110 -11.57 -17.81 -21.68
CA ASP A 110 -11.97 -16.69 -20.82
C ASP A 110 -11.98 -15.34 -21.57
N CYS A 111 -11.83 -15.34 -22.90
CA CYS A 111 -11.71 -14.15 -23.73
C CYS A 111 -12.83 -13.13 -23.46
N GLU A 112 -14.12 -13.57 -23.53
CA GLU A 112 -15.26 -12.70 -23.27
C GLU A 112 -15.28 -12.14 -21.85
N ALA A 113 -14.83 -12.93 -20.87
CA ALA A 113 -14.82 -12.52 -19.47
C ALA A 113 -13.74 -11.44 -19.22
N TYR A 114 -12.56 -11.60 -19.82
CA TYR A 114 -11.52 -10.56 -19.78
C TYR A 114 -11.96 -9.27 -20.49
N CYS A 115 -12.51 -9.38 -21.71
CA CYS A 115 -13.03 -8.22 -22.43
C CYS A 115 -14.10 -7.47 -21.65
N ARG A 116 -15.05 -8.22 -21.04
CA ARG A 116 -16.13 -7.62 -20.23
C ARG A 116 -15.57 -6.82 -19.07
N TYR A 117 -14.65 -7.40 -18.30
CA TYR A 117 -14.01 -6.72 -17.18
C TYR A 117 -13.27 -5.46 -17.65
N MET A 118 -12.38 -5.58 -18.63
CA MET A 118 -11.56 -4.45 -19.06
C MET A 118 -12.42 -3.30 -19.60
N LEU A 119 -13.48 -3.59 -20.37
CA LEU A 119 -14.38 -2.57 -20.89
C LEU A 119 -15.26 -1.94 -19.81
N SER A 120 -15.61 -2.66 -18.73
CA SER A 120 -16.37 -2.09 -17.61
C SER A 120 -15.55 -1.09 -16.77
N GLU A 121 -14.21 -1.17 -16.80
CA GLU A 121 -13.32 -0.26 -16.09
C GLU A 121 -12.90 0.98 -16.91
N GLN A 122 -13.40 1.11 -18.15
CA GLN A 122 -13.05 2.23 -19.01
C GLN A 122 -13.71 3.54 -18.54
N ASN A 123 -12.92 4.60 -18.44
CA ASN A 123 -13.40 5.94 -18.12
C ASN A 123 -14.28 6.51 -19.27
N PRO A 124 -15.18 7.47 -18.99
CA PRO A 124 -16.03 8.09 -20.01
C PRO A 124 -15.28 8.78 -21.16
N ASP A 125 -14.02 9.19 -20.93
CA ASP A 125 -13.14 9.78 -21.94
C ASP A 125 -12.41 8.74 -22.83
N GLY A 126 -12.68 7.46 -22.62
CA GLY A 126 -12.08 6.33 -23.34
C GLY A 126 -10.77 5.83 -22.76
N SER A 127 -10.24 6.45 -21.71
CA SER A 127 -9.01 6.03 -21.04
C SER A 127 -9.24 4.97 -19.98
N TRP A 128 -8.15 4.43 -19.45
CA TRP A 128 -8.11 3.72 -18.17
C TRP A 128 -7.17 4.45 -17.20
N GLY A 129 -7.63 4.61 -15.97
CA GLY A 129 -6.88 5.26 -14.88
C GLY A 129 -6.13 4.26 -13.99
N LEU A 130 -5.39 4.79 -13.01
CA LEU A 130 -4.70 3.99 -12.00
C LEU A 130 -5.64 3.44 -10.90
N ALA A 131 -6.86 3.96 -10.82
CA ALA A 131 -7.92 3.54 -9.92
C ALA A 131 -9.26 4.04 -10.48
N PRO A 132 -10.42 3.55 -9.98
CA PRO A 132 -11.73 4.08 -10.36
C PRO A 132 -11.81 5.60 -10.13
N GLU A 133 -12.38 6.33 -11.09
CA GLU A 133 -12.49 7.80 -11.06
C GLU A 133 -11.16 8.57 -11.01
N TYR A 134 -10.02 7.87 -11.18
CA TYR A 134 -8.72 8.52 -11.33
C TYR A 134 -8.54 8.99 -12.78
N PRO A 135 -7.84 10.11 -13.02
CA PRO A 135 -7.55 10.56 -14.38
C PRO A 135 -6.93 9.47 -15.25
N GLY A 136 -7.26 9.49 -16.54
CA GLY A 136 -6.69 8.53 -17.49
C GLY A 136 -5.16 8.57 -17.50
N ASP A 137 -4.56 7.39 -17.63
CA ASP A 137 -3.11 7.18 -17.71
C ASP A 137 -2.75 6.58 -19.07
N VAL A 138 -1.74 7.14 -19.73
CA VAL A 138 -1.37 6.72 -21.10
C VAL A 138 -0.82 5.29 -21.14
N SER A 139 -0.07 4.88 -20.14
CA SER A 139 0.50 3.53 -20.03
C SER A 139 -0.60 2.50 -19.78
N THR A 140 -1.44 2.73 -18.79
CA THR A 140 -2.58 1.87 -18.45
C THR A 140 -3.53 1.73 -19.64
N THR A 141 -3.81 2.84 -20.34
CA THR A 141 -4.67 2.84 -21.54
C THR A 141 -4.05 2.06 -22.70
N THR A 142 -2.73 2.21 -22.90
CA THR A 142 -2.02 1.47 -23.97
C THR A 142 -2.01 -0.02 -23.71
N GLU A 143 -1.77 -0.45 -22.48
CA GLU A 143 -1.77 -1.88 -22.10
C GLU A 143 -3.17 -2.49 -22.22
N ALA A 144 -4.21 -1.79 -21.74
CA ALA A 144 -5.60 -2.22 -21.91
C ALA A 144 -5.98 -2.36 -23.40
N TYR A 145 -5.61 -1.36 -24.21
CA TYR A 145 -5.87 -1.38 -25.66
C TYR A 145 -5.19 -2.58 -26.32
N LEU A 146 -3.90 -2.83 -26.05
CA LEU A 146 -3.18 -3.96 -26.62
C LEU A 146 -3.80 -5.29 -26.19
N ALA A 147 -4.15 -5.46 -24.93
CA ALA A 147 -4.75 -6.69 -24.42
C ALA A 147 -6.12 -6.96 -25.09
N LEU A 148 -6.99 -5.96 -25.17
CA LEU A 148 -8.27 -6.06 -25.87
C LEU A 148 -8.08 -6.42 -27.37
N LYS A 149 -7.08 -5.84 -28.01
CA LYS A 149 -6.78 -6.14 -29.42
C LYS A 149 -6.24 -7.56 -29.60
N ILE A 150 -5.39 -8.06 -28.69
CA ILE A 150 -4.94 -9.47 -28.67
C ILE A 150 -6.14 -10.42 -28.51
N LEU A 151 -7.09 -10.08 -27.65
CA LEU A 151 -8.35 -10.83 -27.46
C LEU A 151 -9.33 -10.73 -28.63
N GLY A 152 -8.98 -10.03 -29.71
CA GLY A 152 -9.79 -9.91 -30.93
C GLY A 152 -10.84 -8.83 -30.91
N THR A 153 -10.82 -7.92 -29.95
CA THR A 153 -11.72 -6.74 -29.94
C THR A 153 -11.39 -5.86 -31.15
N LYS A 154 -12.45 -5.51 -31.91
CA LYS A 154 -12.30 -4.72 -33.13
C LYS A 154 -11.92 -3.28 -32.81
N THR A 155 -10.97 -2.72 -33.56
CA THR A 155 -10.45 -1.36 -33.36
C THR A 155 -11.43 -0.26 -33.74
N ASP A 156 -12.47 -0.58 -34.53
CA ASP A 156 -13.53 0.33 -34.91
C ASP A 156 -14.69 0.45 -33.89
N LEU A 157 -14.64 -0.33 -32.81
CA LEU A 157 -15.58 -0.16 -31.70
C LEU A 157 -15.37 1.19 -31.00
N PRO A 158 -16.45 1.89 -30.60
CA PRO A 158 -16.33 3.21 -29.95
C PRO A 158 -15.38 3.24 -28.75
N ALA A 159 -15.37 2.18 -27.95
CA ALA A 159 -14.47 2.05 -26.82
C ALA A 159 -13.00 2.08 -27.23
N MET A 160 -12.63 1.33 -28.28
CA MET A 160 -11.27 1.25 -28.80
C MET A 160 -10.86 2.56 -29.50
N GLU A 161 -11.76 3.17 -30.27
CA GLU A 161 -11.50 4.43 -30.96
C GLU A 161 -11.28 5.57 -29.95
N ASN A 162 -12.11 5.67 -28.90
CA ASN A 162 -11.93 6.67 -27.84
C ASN A 162 -10.60 6.47 -27.11
N ALA A 163 -10.22 5.23 -26.81
CA ALA A 163 -8.94 4.91 -26.20
C ALA A 163 -7.75 5.33 -27.10
N ARG A 164 -7.83 5.04 -28.41
CA ARG A 164 -6.85 5.50 -29.39
C ARG A 164 -6.70 7.01 -29.38
N GLN A 165 -7.82 7.73 -29.43
CA GLN A 165 -7.81 9.20 -29.40
C GLN A 165 -7.19 9.75 -28.11
N PHE A 166 -7.50 9.15 -26.97
CA PHE A 166 -6.88 9.52 -25.70
C PHE A 166 -5.35 9.35 -25.75
N VAL A 167 -4.85 8.18 -26.18
CA VAL A 167 -3.41 7.89 -26.27
C VAL A 167 -2.72 8.87 -27.20
N ILE A 168 -3.26 9.11 -28.40
CA ILE A 168 -2.69 10.06 -29.37
C ILE A 168 -2.65 11.49 -28.80
N LYS A 169 -3.73 11.93 -28.15
CA LYS A 169 -3.79 13.25 -27.49
C LYS A 169 -2.78 13.39 -26.36
N ALA A 170 -2.46 12.30 -25.65
CA ALA A 170 -1.47 12.26 -24.58
C ALA A 170 0.00 12.21 -25.08
N GLY A 171 0.23 12.18 -26.38
CA GLY A 171 1.58 12.13 -26.98
C GLY A 171 1.90 10.81 -27.69
N GLY A 172 0.97 9.88 -27.72
CA GLY A 172 1.15 8.55 -28.30
C GLY A 172 1.87 7.60 -27.36
N ILE A 173 2.13 6.38 -27.83
CA ILE A 173 2.83 5.35 -27.03
C ILE A 173 4.30 5.67 -26.74
N ALA A 174 4.86 6.73 -27.30
CA ALA A 174 6.18 7.24 -26.95
C ALA A 174 6.27 7.71 -25.47
N GLU A 175 5.15 8.14 -24.90
CA GLU A 175 5.06 8.71 -23.54
C GLU A 175 4.79 7.66 -22.45
N VAL A 176 4.72 6.36 -22.81
CA VAL A 176 4.48 5.31 -21.81
C VAL A 176 5.69 5.10 -20.90
N ARG A 177 5.43 4.68 -19.66
CA ARG A 177 6.46 4.39 -18.65
C ARG A 177 7.33 3.17 -19.04
N VAL A 178 8.47 3.01 -18.36
CA VAL A 178 9.50 2.02 -18.71
C VAL A 178 8.98 0.58 -18.69
N PHE A 179 8.15 0.20 -17.71
CA PHE A 179 7.58 -1.15 -17.66
C PHE A 179 6.70 -1.43 -18.88
N THR A 180 5.83 -0.51 -19.26
CA THR A 180 5.01 -0.63 -20.48
C THR A 180 5.91 -0.72 -21.73
N ARG A 181 7.02 0.05 -21.81
CA ARG A 181 7.98 -0.05 -22.92
C ARG A 181 8.57 -1.47 -23.03
N ILE A 182 8.93 -2.09 -21.89
CA ILE A 182 9.45 -3.45 -21.86
C ILE A 182 8.43 -4.43 -22.45
N PHE A 183 7.17 -4.38 -21.99
CA PHE A 183 6.12 -5.26 -22.51
C PHE A 183 5.87 -5.04 -24.00
N LEU A 184 5.81 -3.81 -24.46
CA LEU A 184 5.67 -3.50 -25.88
C LEU A 184 6.90 -4.00 -26.69
N ALA A 185 8.11 -3.84 -26.16
CA ALA A 185 9.34 -4.30 -26.81
C ALA A 185 9.40 -5.83 -26.93
N THR A 186 8.82 -6.59 -25.97
CA THR A 186 8.74 -8.05 -26.07
C THR A 186 7.89 -8.56 -27.24
N PHE A 187 7.14 -7.67 -27.90
CA PHE A 187 6.35 -7.97 -29.11
C PHE A 187 6.83 -7.20 -30.36
N GLY A 188 7.97 -6.50 -30.28
CA GLY A 188 8.48 -5.69 -31.38
C GLY A 188 7.69 -4.40 -31.64
N LEU A 189 6.80 -4.01 -30.73
CA LEU A 189 5.97 -2.80 -30.83
C LEU A 189 6.71 -1.52 -30.38
N PHE A 190 7.80 -1.68 -29.66
CA PHE A 190 8.66 -0.63 -29.13
C PHE A 190 10.12 -1.02 -29.28
N PRO A 191 11.03 -0.10 -29.61
CA PRO A 191 12.44 -0.46 -29.81
C PRO A 191 13.13 -0.76 -28.48
N TRP A 192 13.82 -1.87 -28.37
CA TRP A 192 14.64 -2.21 -27.18
C TRP A 192 15.73 -1.17 -26.89
N SER A 193 16.15 -0.40 -27.90
CA SER A 193 17.09 0.71 -27.73
C SER A 193 16.54 1.87 -26.86
N ALA A 194 15.23 1.95 -26.70
CA ALA A 194 14.56 2.96 -25.86
C ALA A 194 14.18 2.42 -24.47
N VAL A 195 14.61 1.20 -24.13
CA VAL A 195 14.48 0.59 -22.79
C VAL A 195 15.82 0.78 -22.05
N PRO A 196 15.82 1.29 -20.81
CA PRO A 196 17.02 1.42 -19.99
C PRO A 196 17.77 0.10 -19.82
N GLN A 197 19.10 0.18 -19.75
CA GLN A 197 19.94 -1.02 -19.63
C GLN A 197 19.91 -1.58 -18.22
N LEU A 198 19.62 -2.85 -18.11
CA LEU A 198 19.62 -3.59 -16.85
C LEU A 198 20.57 -4.80 -16.99
N PRO A 199 21.88 -4.65 -16.64
CA PRO A 199 22.87 -5.70 -16.87
C PRO A 199 22.66 -6.87 -15.92
N VAL A 200 22.65 -8.08 -16.44
CA VAL A 200 22.47 -9.31 -15.66
C VAL A 200 23.54 -9.48 -14.57
N GLU A 201 24.68 -8.86 -14.74
CA GLU A 201 25.80 -8.83 -13.80
C GLU A 201 25.47 -8.15 -12.46
N LEU A 202 24.36 -7.38 -12.38
CA LEU A 202 23.86 -6.78 -11.15
C LEU A 202 23.64 -7.81 -10.05
N ILE A 203 23.22 -9.03 -10.39
CA ILE A 203 23.00 -10.14 -9.45
C ILE A 203 24.29 -10.57 -8.72
N LEU A 204 25.45 -10.29 -9.29
CA LEU A 204 26.76 -10.67 -8.74
C LEU A 204 27.33 -9.63 -7.76
N LEU A 205 26.71 -8.46 -7.65
CA LEU A 205 27.25 -7.41 -6.81
C LEU A 205 27.07 -7.78 -5.32
N PRO A 206 28.17 -7.77 -4.53
CA PRO A 206 28.11 -8.11 -3.12
C PRO A 206 27.19 -7.15 -2.31
N SER A 207 26.51 -7.67 -1.29
CA SER A 207 25.58 -6.91 -0.43
C SER A 207 26.22 -5.72 0.31
N ILE A 208 27.57 -5.68 0.41
CA ILE A 208 28.31 -4.57 1.03
C ILE A 208 28.32 -3.31 0.13
N LEU A 209 28.16 -3.46 -1.18
CA LEU A 209 28.17 -2.33 -2.12
C LEU A 209 26.89 -1.48 -1.96
N PRO A 210 26.97 -0.17 -2.26
CA PRO A 210 25.81 0.71 -2.17
C PRO A 210 24.73 0.43 -3.23
N ILE A 211 25.11 -0.23 -4.33
CA ILE A 211 24.22 -0.74 -5.37
C ILE A 211 24.40 -2.25 -5.42
N ASN A 212 23.37 -2.98 -5.06
CA ASN A 212 23.26 -4.44 -5.16
C ASN A 212 21.80 -4.84 -5.06
N ILE A 213 21.46 -6.08 -5.37
CA ILE A 213 20.07 -6.55 -5.42
C ILE A 213 19.33 -6.39 -4.06
N TYR A 214 20.03 -6.51 -2.93
CA TYR A 214 19.44 -6.41 -1.59
C TYR A 214 19.28 -4.97 -1.05
N ARG A 215 19.77 -3.96 -1.80
CA ARG A 215 19.47 -2.55 -1.52
C ARG A 215 18.17 -2.07 -2.18
N PHE A 216 17.63 -2.85 -3.08
CA PHE A 216 16.25 -2.67 -3.54
C PHE A 216 15.29 -3.33 -2.55
N SER A 217 14.08 -2.79 -2.46
CA SER A 217 13.00 -3.38 -1.64
C SER A 217 12.63 -4.79 -2.09
N SER A 218 11.92 -5.54 -1.25
CA SER A 218 11.49 -6.92 -1.52
C SER A 218 10.76 -7.04 -2.87
N TRP A 219 9.77 -6.18 -3.11
CA TRP A 219 9.00 -6.14 -4.37
C TRP A 219 9.85 -5.76 -5.58
N ALA A 220 10.78 -4.82 -5.40
CA ALA A 220 11.65 -4.39 -6.48
C ALA A 220 12.67 -5.47 -6.85
N ARG A 221 13.35 -6.11 -5.89
CA ARG A 221 14.33 -7.17 -6.22
C ARG A 221 13.67 -8.43 -6.77
N GLY A 222 12.48 -8.78 -6.27
CA GLY A 222 11.68 -9.89 -6.81
C GLY A 222 11.32 -9.69 -8.28
N THR A 223 11.07 -8.43 -8.68
CA THR A 223 10.77 -8.06 -10.07
C THR A 223 12.05 -7.86 -10.91
N ILE A 224 13.09 -7.23 -10.35
CA ILE A 224 14.35 -6.95 -11.06
C ILE A 224 15.06 -8.24 -11.47
N ALA A 225 15.15 -9.25 -10.60
CA ALA A 225 15.88 -10.46 -10.91
C ALA A 225 15.42 -11.14 -12.22
N PRO A 226 14.11 -11.41 -12.44
CA PRO A 226 13.65 -11.90 -13.74
C PRO A 226 13.84 -10.89 -14.89
N LEU A 227 13.68 -9.59 -14.63
CA LEU A 227 13.90 -8.56 -15.65
C LEU A 227 15.35 -8.51 -16.15
N LEU A 228 16.34 -8.85 -15.31
CA LEU A 228 17.74 -9.02 -15.77
C LEU A 228 17.84 -10.02 -16.90
N ILE A 229 17.11 -11.12 -16.85
CA ILE A 229 17.06 -12.15 -17.89
C ILE A 229 16.31 -11.64 -19.14
N ILE A 230 15.14 -11.02 -18.94
CA ILE A 230 14.32 -10.47 -20.04
C ILE A 230 15.11 -9.40 -20.82
N CYS A 231 15.72 -8.44 -20.14
CA CYS A 231 16.55 -7.40 -20.75
C CYS A 231 17.83 -7.93 -21.39
N HIS A 232 18.36 -9.06 -20.90
CA HIS A 232 19.49 -9.72 -21.54
C HIS A 232 19.11 -10.35 -22.89
N HIS A 233 17.98 -11.07 -22.93
CA HIS A 233 17.54 -11.78 -24.13
C HIS A 233 16.88 -10.86 -25.16
N GLN A 234 16.24 -9.77 -24.71
CA GLN A 234 15.48 -8.85 -25.57
C GLN A 234 14.54 -9.61 -26.53
N PRO A 235 13.64 -10.45 -25.99
CA PRO A 235 12.82 -11.31 -26.83
C PRO A 235 11.86 -10.50 -27.72
N VAL A 236 11.47 -11.12 -28.84
CA VAL A 236 10.33 -10.68 -29.63
C VAL A 236 9.40 -11.87 -29.80
N TYR A 237 8.16 -11.74 -29.34
CA TYR A 237 7.14 -12.78 -29.46
C TYR A 237 6.16 -12.46 -30.58
N ALA A 238 5.44 -13.48 -31.06
CA ALA A 238 4.44 -13.30 -32.11
C ALA A 238 3.16 -12.67 -31.54
N LEU A 239 2.55 -11.80 -32.33
CA LEU A 239 1.20 -11.28 -32.17
C LEU A 239 0.24 -11.89 -33.21
N PRO A 240 -1.07 -11.65 -33.13
CA PRO A 240 -2.01 -12.17 -34.13
C PRO A 240 -1.71 -11.81 -35.59
N ASN A 241 -0.98 -10.70 -35.84
CA ASN A 241 -0.50 -10.32 -37.17
C ASN A 241 0.87 -10.94 -37.57
N GLY A 242 1.44 -11.78 -36.69
CA GLY A 242 2.71 -12.48 -36.95
C GLY A 242 3.87 -11.98 -36.06
N HIS A 243 5.07 -12.46 -36.40
CA HIS A 243 6.33 -12.16 -35.68
C HIS A 243 7.15 -11.13 -36.46
N SER A 244 7.50 -10.02 -35.87
CA SER A 244 8.38 -8.99 -36.42
C SER A 244 9.05 -8.19 -35.32
N ALA A 245 10.34 -7.90 -35.47
CA ALA A 245 11.09 -7.02 -34.57
C ALA A 245 10.65 -5.53 -34.68
N GLU A 246 10.02 -5.17 -35.81
CA GLU A 246 9.38 -3.88 -36.06
C GLU A 246 7.91 -4.12 -36.40
N ASN A 247 7.16 -4.59 -35.38
CA ASN A 247 5.77 -4.96 -35.56
C ASN A 247 4.87 -3.72 -35.67
N ASN A 248 3.92 -3.75 -36.62
CA ASN A 248 3.00 -2.66 -36.89
C ASN A 248 1.64 -2.81 -36.18
N TYR A 249 1.49 -3.76 -35.26
CA TYR A 249 0.21 -4.09 -34.62
C TYR A 249 -0.39 -2.95 -33.80
N LEU A 250 0.41 -1.94 -33.36
CA LEU A 250 -0.04 -0.75 -32.65
C LEU A 250 0.36 0.56 -33.35
N ASP A 251 0.58 0.55 -34.65
CA ASP A 251 0.99 1.75 -35.38
C ASP A 251 -0.02 2.90 -35.25
N GLU A 252 -1.30 2.59 -35.07
CA GLU A 252 -2.36 3.54 -34.84
C GLU A 252 -2.27 4.32 -33.52
N LEU A 253 -1.43 3.87 -32.58
CA LEU A 253 -1.17 4.57 -31.31
C LEU A 253 0.11 5.43 -31.31
N TRP A 254 0.92 5.38 -32.39
CA TRP A 254 2.02 6.29 -32.59
C TRP A 254 1.55 7.62 -33.19
N GLN A 255 2.10 8.74 -32.71
CA GLN A 255 1.84 10.05 -33.39
C GLN A 255 2.42 10.08 -34.81
N ASP A 256 3.58 9.48 -35.01
CA ASP A 256 4.21 9.26 -36.31
C ASP A 256 4.70 7.81 -36.42
N PRO A 257 3.92 6.91 -37.03
CA PRO A 257 4.32 5.51 -37.22
C PRO A 257 5.60 5.31 -38.05
N SER A 258 5.98 6.32 -38.86
CA SER A 258 7.20 6.28 -39.66
C SER A 258 8.46 6.60 -38.85
N ASN A 259 8.32 7.22 -37.69
CA ASN A 259 9.40 7.62 -36.82
C ASN A 259 9.17 7.14 -35.38
N LYS A 260 9.49 5.86 -35.10
CA LYS A 260 9.38 5.23 -33.78
C LYS A 260 10.59 5.52 -32.87
N SER A 261 11.37 6.59 -33.17
CA SER A 261 12.46 6.99 -32.30
C SER A 261 11.94 7.67 -31.05
N VAL A 262 12.31 7.16 -29.89
CA VAL A 262 11.90 7.70 -28.59
C VAL A 262 13.10 8.29 -27.89
N PRO A 263 13.00 9.51 -27.34
CA PRO A 263 14.04 10.06 -26.50
C PRO A 263 14.29 9.15 -25.29
N TYR A 264 15.54 8.80 -25.09
CA TYR A 264 15.95 7.97 -23.98
C TYR A 264 16.07 8.82 -22.72
N GLY A 265 15.20 8.56 -21.72
CA GLY A 265 15.24 9.21 -20.42
C GLY A 265 15.09 10.75 -20.45
N PRO A 266 15.21 11.41 -19.32
CA PRO A 266 15.25 12.87 -19.28
C PRO A 266 16.50 13.38 -20.00
N SER A 267 16.35 14.50 -20.74
CA SER A 267 17.48 15.06 -21.47
C SER A 267 18.60 15.49 -20.51
N VAL A 268 19.86 15.43 -20.96
CA VAL A 268 21.01 15.90 -20.17
C VAL A 268 20.82 17.35 -19.75
N TRP A 269 20.18 18.17 -20.59
CA TRP A 269 19.88 19.56 -20.28
C TRP A 269 18.83 19.74 -19.19
N THR A 270 17.85 18.87 -19.12
CA THR A 270 16.87 18.84 -18.02
C THR A 270 17.56 18.51 -16.69
N LEU A 271 18.35 17.43 -16.67
CA LEU A 271 19.10 17.01 -15.47
C LEU A 271 20.10 18.06 -14.99
N LEU A 272 20.75 18.77 -15.92
CA LEU A 272 21.64 19.89 -15.60
C LEU A 272 20.86 21.10 -15.06
N GLY A 273 19.72 21.42 -15.64
CA GLY A 273 18.83 22.50 -15.17
C GLY A 273 18.29 22.26 -13.76
N GLU A 274 18.03 21.00 -13.42
CA GLU A 274 17.59 20.56 -12.09
C GLU A 274 18.76 20.33 -11.11
N MET A 275 20.00 20.47 -11.54
CA MET A 275 21.22 20.16 -10.79
C MET A 275 21.23 18.71 -10.24
N ASP A 276 20.61 17.78 -10.97
CA ASP A 276 20.53 16.36 -10.60
C ASP A 276 21.81 15.61 -10.99
N ILE A 277 22.85 15.74 -10.16
CA ILE A 277 24.15 15.09 -10.38
C ILE A 277 24.03 13.56 -10.34
N VAL A 278 23.14 13.02 -9.51
CA VAL A 278 22.95 11.56 -9.37
C VAL A 278 22.25 11.02 -10.62
N GLY A 279 21.20 11.69 -11.10
CA GLY A 279 20.53 11.34 -12.35
C GLY A 279 21.46 11.41 -13.55
N LEU A 280 22.33 12.45 -13.61
CA LEU A 280 23.37 12.56 -14.64
C LEU A 280 24.37 11.38 -14.61
N ALA A 281 24.82 10.98 -13.39
CA ALA A 281 25.75 9.85 -13.24
C ALA A 281 25.11 8.54 -13.71
N PHE A 282 23.84 8.29 -13.33
CA PHE A 282 23.11 7.10 -13.78
C PHE A 282 22.84 7.14 -15.30
N SER A 283 22.48 8.28 -15.86
CA SER A 283 22.28 8.41 -17.30
C SER A 283 23.57 8.18 -18.10
N ALA A 284 24.71 8.66 -17.59
CA ALA A 284 26.02 8.40 -18.18
C ALA A 284 26.42 6.92 -18.08
N LEU A 285 26.18 6.29 -16.92
CA LEU A 285 26.41 4.87 -16.71
C LEU A 285 25.56 4.01 -17.66
N ASP A 286 24.32 4.35 -17.82
CA ASP A 286 23.40 3.62 -18.70
C ASP A 286 23.82 3.70 -20.17
N LYS A 287 24.23 4.89 -20.67
CA LYS A 287 24.81 5.04 -22.01
C LYS A 287 26.08 4.22 -22.18
N LEU A 288 26.92 4.16 -21.14
CA LEU A 288 28.11 3.33 -21.14
C LEU A 288 27.74 1.84 -21.23
N LEU A 289 26.80 1.39 -20.41
CA LEU A 289 26.30 0.00 -20.43
C LEU A 289 25.71 -0.37 -21.79
N TYR A 290 24.99 0.56 -22.44
CA TYR A 290 24.48 0.36 -23.79
C TYR A 290 25.61 0.09 -24.82
N GLN A 291 26.69 0.85 -24.74
CA GLN A 291 27.88 0.62 -25.60
C GLN A 291 28.56 -0.71 -25.30
N PHE A 292 28.67 -1.09 -24.01
CA PHE A 292 29.24 -2.39 -23.62
C PHE A 292 28.37 -3.57 -24.03
N ASN A 293 27.06 -3.44 -24.05
CA ASN A 293 26.16 -4.47 -24.58
C ASN A 293 26.40 -4.71 -26.08
N GLY A 294 26.66 -3.65 -26.85
CA GLY A 294 27.05 -3.74 -28.24
C GLY A 294 28.41 -4.44 -28.45
N LEU A 295 29.35 -4.35 -27.51
CA LEU A 295 30.66 -4.98 -27.54
C LEU A 295 30.66 -6.47 -27.09
N ARG A 296 29.51 -7.03 -26.68
CA ARG A 296 29.34 -8.42 -26.21
C ARG A 296 30.43 -8.85 -25.22
N SER A 297 30.60 -8.08 -24.15
CA SER A 297 31.64 -8.25 -23.16
C SER A 297 31.58 -9.59 -22.41
N ILE A 298 32.71 -10.13 -22.13
CA ILE A 298 33.13 -11.32 -21.37
C ILE A 298 32.05 -12.42 -21.26
N PRO A 299 31.91 -13.33 -22.23
CA PRO A 299 30.84 -14.33 -22.29
C PRO A 299 30.73 -15.19 -21.04
N LEU A 300 31.84 -15.52 -20.39
CA LEU A 300 31.86 -16.36 -19.18
C LEU A 300 31.22 -15.72 -17.98
N VAL A 301 31.48 -14.42 -17.70
CA VAL A 301 30.87 -13.70 -16.55
C VAL A 301 29.37 -13.57 -16.78
N ARG A 302 28.94 -13.24 -17.98
CA ARG A 302 27.53 -13.09 -18.34
C ARG A 302 26.76 -14.41 -18.22
N THR A 303 27.33 -15.51 -18.71
CA THR A 303 26.75 -16.84 -18.57
C THR A 303 26.62 -17.24 -17.08
N TYR A 304 27.65 -16.95 -16.29
CA TYR A 304 27.60 -17.18 -14.85
C TYR A 304 26.54 -16.33 -14.16
N ALA A 305 26.45 -15.06 -14.51
CA ALA A 305 25.43 -14.14 -13.94
C ALA A 305 23.99 -14.61 -14.26
N ARG A 306 23.70 -15.01 -15.51
CA ARG A 306 22.41 -15.58 -15.91
C ARG A 306 22.06 -16.81 -15.07
N ARG A 307 23.01 -17.73 -14.94
CA ARG A 307 22.83 -18.93 -14.12
C ARG A 307 22.52 -18.55 -12.66
N ARG A 308 23.26 -17.59 -12.08
CA ARG A 308 23.00 -17.09 -10.72
C ARG A 308 21.63 -16.42 -10.59
N CYS A 309 21.15 -15.71 -11.61
CA CYS A 309 19.78 -15.16 -11.63
C CYS A 309 18.74 -16.29 -11.56
N ILE A 310 18.86 -17.31 -12.40
CA ILE A 310 17.92 -18.42 -12.41
C ILE A 310 17.96 -19.22 -11.11
N GLU A 311 19.14 -19.47 -10.55
CA GLU A 311 19.28 -20.10 -9.23
C GLU A 311 18.58 -19.25 -8.15
N TRP A 312 18.77 -17.93 -8.15
CA TRP A 312 18.14 -17.01 -7.22
C TRP A 312 16.60 -17.03 -7.33
N ILE A 313 16.06 -17.07 -8.55
CA ILE A 313 14.62 -17.14 -8.81
C ILE A 313 14.05 -18.48 -8.34
N LEU A 314 14.72 -19.61 -8.68
CA LEU A 314 14.31 -20.96 -8.28
C LEU A 314 14.27 -21.13 -6.75
N GLU A 315 15.28 -20.57 -6.05
CA GLU A 315 15.34 -20.62 -4.58
C GLU A 315 14.13 -19.94 -3.92
N ARG A 316 13.52 -18.96 -4.59
CA ARG A 316 12.43 -18.12 -4.07
C ARG A 316 11.04 -18.52 -4.56
N GLN A 317 10.97 -19.57 -5.39
CA GLN A 317 9.67 -20.15 -5.72
C GLN A 317 9.08 -20.85 -4.49
N GLU A 318 7.92 -20.42 -4.06
CA GLU A 318 7.20 -21.03 -2.95
C GLU A 318 6.56 -22.37 -3.36
N VAL A 319 6.11 -23.14 -2.38
CA VAL A 319 5.45 -24.43 -2.63
C VAL A 319 4.16 -24.29 -3.43
N THR A 320 3.50 -23.15 -3.32
CA THR A 320 2.33 -22.72 -4.08
C THR A 320 2.64 -22.37 -5.52
N GLY A 321 3.91 -22.21 -5.86
CA GLY A 321 4.40 -21.89 -7.20
C GLY A 321 4.63 -20.41 -7.47
N ASP A 322 4.28 -19.53 -6.51
CA ASP A 322 4.45 -18.09 -6.64
C ASP A 322 5.85 -17.60 -6.22
N TRP A 323 6.07 -16.29 -6.39
CA TRP A 323 7.26 -15.56 -5.93
C TRP A 323 6.81 -14.27 -5.24
N ALA A 324 7.20 -14.13 -3.99
CA ALA A 324 6.90 -12.96 -3.16
C ALA A 324 5.40 -12.65 -3.02
N GLY A 325 4.51 -13.59 -3.36
CA GLY A 325 3.07 -13.44 -3.27
C GLY A 325 2.46 -12.31 -4.11
N ILE A 326 3.22 -11.72 -5.05
CA ILE A 326 2.76 -10.61 -5.90
C ILE A 326 2.95 -10.89 -7.39
N PHE A 327 2.05 -10.36 -8.21
CA PHE A 327 1.98 -10.63 -9.66
C PHE A 327 3.29 -10.34 -10.43
N PRO A 328 3.98 -9.17 -10.29
CA PRO A 328 5.12 -8.84 -11.14
C PRO A 328 6.31 -9.82 -11.06
N PRO A 329 6.76 -10.28 -9.87
CA PRO A 329 7.77 -11.35 -9.79
C PRO A 329 7.32 -12.68 -10.40
N MET A 330 6.05 -13.07 -10.20
CA MET A 330 5.50 -14.32 -10.76
C MET A 330 5.53 -14.29 -12.29
N HIS A 331 4.95 -13.25 -12.86
CA HIS A 331 4.90 -12.99 -14.29
C HIS A 331 6.30 -12.96 -14.93
N GLY A 332 7.21 -12.16 -14.35
CA GLY A 332 8.58 -12.04 -14.82
C GLY A 332 9.38 -13.34 -14.71
N SER A 333 9.19 -14.12 -13.63
CA SER A 333 9.91 -15.38 -13.41
C SER A 333 9.51 -16.45 -14.44
N VAL A 334 8.23 -16.53 -14.80
CA VAL A 334 7.76 -17.44 -15.85
C VAL A 334 8.39 -17.07 -17.21
N TYR A 335 8.46 -15.76 -17.56
CA TYR A 335 9.19 -15.30 -18.75
C TYR A 335 10.67 -15.67 -18.70
N ALA A 336 11.33 -15.44 -17.57
CA ALA A 336 12.77 -15.69 -17.43
C ALA A 336 13.10 -17.17 -17.61
N PHE A 337 12.31 -18.08 -17.06
CA PHE A 337 12.48 -19.52 -17.27
C PHE A 337 12.29 -19.91 -18.72
N ALA A 338 11.25 -19.44 -19.39
CA ALA A 338 11.00 -19.73 -20.80
C ALA A 338 12.16 -19.24 -21.68
N LEU A 339 12.74 -18.07 -21.39
CA LEU A 339 13.89 -17.52 -22.10
C LEU A 339 15.21 -18.31 -21.86
N GLU A 340 15.33 -18.95 -20.71
CA GLU A 340 16.48 -19.82 -20.38
C GLU A 340 16.27 -21.28 -20.80
N GLY A 341 15.21 -21.56 -21.56
CA GLY A 341 14.99 -22.83 -22.25
C GLY A 341 14.12 -23.83 -21.48
N TYR A 342 13.52 -23.45 -20.36
CA TYR A 342 12.50 -24.27 -19.71
C TYR A 342 11.26 -24.35 -20.61
N GLN A 343 10.66 -25.51 -20.66
CA GLN A 343 9.42 -25.74 -21.40
C GLN A 343 8.20 -25.42 -20.55
N THR A 344 7.05 -25.22 -21.20
CA THR A 344 5.80 -24.90 -20.48
C THR A 344 5.29 -26.03 -19.58
N ASP A 345 5.75 -27.27 -19.80
CA ASP A 345 5.50 -28.45 -19.00
C ASP A 345 6.56 -28.72 -17.91
N ASP A 346 7.62 -27.92 -17.85
CA ASP A 346 8.57 -27.99 -16.75
C ASP A 346 7.93 -27.47 -15.45
N ARG A 347 8.22 -28.15 -14.35
CA ARG A 347 7.58 -27.90 -13.05
C ARG A 347 7.59 -26.43 -12.59
N PRO A 348 8.70 -25.66 -12.67
CA PRO A 348 8.70 -24.28 -12.22
C PRO A 348 7.73 -23.39 -13.00
N ILE A 349 7.61 -23.59 -14.32
CA ILE A 349 6.68 -22.83 -15.17
C ILE A 349 5.24 -23.26 -14.89
N GLN A 350 4.96 -24.57 -14.81
CA GLN A 350 3.62 -25.07 -14.50
C GLN A 350 3.09 -24.53 -13.19
N LEU A 351 3.90 -24.60 -12.12
CA LEU A 351 3.53 -24.08 -10.82
C LEU A 351 3.32 -22.55 -10.85
N GLY A 352 4.19 -21.81 -11.56
CA GLY A 352 4.06 -20.36 -11.70
C GLY A 352 2.77 -19.95 -12.44
N ILE A 353 2.43 -20.65 -13.54
CA ILE A 353 1.18 -20.41 -14.27
C ILE A 353 -0.04 -20.74 -13.37
N GLN A 354 0.02 -21.84 -12.62
CA GLN A 354 -1.05 -22.20 -11.70
C GLN A 354 -1.22 -21.16 -10.59
N ALA A 355 -0.12 -20.64 -10.04
CA ALA A 355 -0.13 -19.59 -9.04
C ALA A 355 -0.76 -18.29 -9.57
N LEU A 356 -0.44 -17.90 -10.81
CA LEU A 356 -1.08 -16.76 -11.49
C LEU A 356 -2.58 -16.98 -11.68
N GLU A 357 -3.03 -18.20 -12.05
CA GLU A 357 -4.45 -18.53 -12.16
C GLU A 357 -5.15 -18.51 -10.79
N ASN A 358 -4.48 -18.89 -9.71
CA ASN A 358 -5.02 -18.83 -8.36
C ASN A 358 -5.30 -17.39 -7.91
N PHE A 359 -4.67 -16.38 -8.52
CA PHE A 359 -4.94 -14.97 -8.28
C PHE A 359 -6.12 -14.45 -9.12
N SER A 360 -6.73 -15.30 -9.96
CA SER A 360 -7.89 -14.87 -10.75
C SER A 360 -9.14 -14.72 -9.89
N TRP A 361 -9.92 -13.67 -10.19
CA TRP A 361 -11.26 -13.45 -9.66
C TRP A 361 -12.25 -13.44 -10.82
N LYS A 362 -13.38 -14.17 -10.67
CA LYS A 362 -14.40 -14.28 -11.72
C LYS A 362 -15.79 -14.08 -11.14
N ASP A 363 -16.52 -13.11 -11.68
CA ASP A 363 -17.88 -12.77 -11.29
C ASP A 363 -18.72 -12.33 -12.50
N CYS A 364 -19.87 -11.69 -12.25
CA CYS A 364 -20.74 -11.15 -13.30
C CYS A 364 -20.07 -10.04 -14.15
N ASN A 365 -19.07 -9.31 -13.58
CA ASN A 365 -18.31 -8.28 -14.26
C ASN A 365 -17.19 -8.84 -15.16
N GLY A 366 -16.88 -10.12 -15.05
CA GLY A 366 -15.89 -10.80 -15.89
C GLY A 366 -14.80 -11.53 -15.10
N LYS A 367 -13.66 -11.75 -15.75
CA LYS A 367 -12.46 -12.34 -15.14
C LYS A 367 -11.32 -11.31 -15.09
N ARG A 368 -10.65 -11.24 -13.96
CA ARG A 368 -9.49 -10.38 -13.72
C ARG A 368 -8.45 -11.09 -12.87
N ILE A 369 -7.22 -10.62 -12.94
CA ILE A 369 -6.12 -11.11 -12.11
C ILE A 369 -5.87 -10.09 -10.99
N GLN A 370 -5.79 -10.56 -9.76
CA GLN A 370 -5.42 -9.75 -8.60
C GLN A 370 -3.90 -9.54 -8.54
N PRO A 371 -3.40 -8.40 -8.04
CA PRO A 371 -1.97 -8.16 -7.89
C PRO A 371 -1.33 -9.00 -6.78
N CYS A 372 -2.10 -9.36 -5.76
CA CYS A 372 -1.77 -10.21 -4.62
C CYS A 372 -3.07 -10.66 -3.93
N VAL A 373 -2.95 -11.47 -2.90
CA VAL A 373 -4.06 -11.92 -2.03
C VAL A 373 -3.68 -11.71 -0.57
N SER A 374 -4.66 -11.39 0.30
CA SER A 374 -4.43 -10.89 1.67
C SER A 374 -5.01 -11.75 2.80
N PRO A 375 -4.84 -13.09 2.78
CA PRO A 375 -5.52 -13.95 3.76
C PRO A 375 -5.07 -13.70 5.21
N VAL A 376 -3.79 -13.49 5.47
CA VAL A 376 -3.30 -13.25 6.84
C VAL A 376 -3.73 -11.87 7.33
N TRP A 377 -3.59 -10.84 6.49
CA TRP A 377 -4.03 -9.49 6.76
C TRP A 377 -5.52 -9.39 7.06
N ASP A 378 -6.36 -9.90 6.16
CA ASP A 378 -7.81 -9.87 6.32
C ASP A 378 -8.27 -10.67 7.54
N THR A 379 -7.64 -11.82 7.81
CA THR A 379 -7.98 -12.64 8.98
C THR A 379 -7.61 -11.94 10.29
N ALA A 380 -6.44 -11.31 10.35
CA ALA A 380 -6.01 -10.54 11.51
C ALA A 380 -6.94 -9.34 11.77
N LEU A 381 -7.22 -8.53 10.74
CA LEU A 381 -8.05 -7.33 10.89
C LEU A 381 -9.53 -7.67 11.14
N MET A 382 -10.07 -8.71 10.51
CA MET A 382 -11.42 -9.19 10.78
C MET A 382 -11.54 -9.70 12.22
N SER A 383 -10.54 -10.43 12.70
CA SER A 383 -10.49 -10.88 14.12
C SER A 383 -10.45 -9.71 15.08
N ILE A 384 -9.65 -8.65 14.78
CA ILE A 384 -9.63 -7.41 15.58
C ILE A 384 -11.01 -6.74 15.56
N GLY A 385 -11.65 -6.64 14.39
CA GLY A 385 -12.98 -6.05 14.24
C GLY A 385 -14.05 -6.77 15.06
N LEU A 386 -14.07 -8.11 15.00
CA LEU A 386 -14.98 -8.94 15.80
C LEU A 386 -14.71 -8.82 17.31
N CYS A 387 -13.46 -8.72 17.73
CA CYS A 387 -13.08 -8.48 19.13
C CYS A 387 -13.50 -7.08 19.60
N ASP A 388 -13.28 -6.05 18.80
CA ASP A 388 -13.68 -4.68 19.12
C ASP A 388 -15.21 -4.54 19.15
N ALA A 389 -15.93 -5.24 18.26
CA ALA A 389 -17.40 -5.33 18.26
C ALA A 389 -17.99 -6.20 19.40
N MET A 390 -17.13 -6.78 20.24
CA MET A 390 -17.55 -7.65 21.37
C MET A 390 -18.37 -8.87 20.92
N SER A 391 -18.00 -9.46 19.79
CA SER A 391 -18.66 -10.66 19.27
C SER A 391 -18.64 -11.81 20.27
N THR A 392 -19.79 -12.47 20.44
CA THR A 392 -19.93 -13.69 21.26
C THR A 392 -19.52 -14.95 20.54
N SER A 393 -19.27 -14.87 19.23
CA SER A 393 -18.88 -16.01 18.37
C SER A 393 -17.41 -16.40 18.56
N ARG A 394 -17.09 -16.80 19.80
CA ARG A 394 -15.73 -17.17 20.21
C ARG A 394 -15.15 -18.33 19.39
N GLU A 395 -15.98 -19.24 18.90
CA GLU A 395 -15.54 -20.39 18.12
C GLU A 395 -14.92 -19.98 16.78
N THR A 396 -15.60 -19.10 16.01
CA THR A 396 -15.08 -18.62 14.70
C THR A 396 -13.80 -17.83 14.88
N ILE A 397 -13.75 -16.91 15.87
CA ILE A 397 -12.54 -16.16 16.16
C ILE A 397 -11.40 -17.10 16.60
N SER A 398 -11.70 -18.14 17.38
CA SER A 398 -10.71 -19.14 17.80
C SER A 398 -10.12 -19.89 16.59
N LYS A 399 -10.96 -20.32 15.65
CA LYS A 399 -10.49 -20.94 14.39
C LYS A 399 -9.56 -20.00 13.62
N ALA A 400 -9.94 -18.74 13.47
CA ALA A 400 -9.11 -17.71 12.81
C ALA A 400 -7.76 -17.54 13.49
N ILE A 401 -7.73 -17.43 14.81
CA ILE A 401 -6.47 -17.30 15.58
C ILE A 401 -5.60 -18.55 15.46
N HIS A 402 -6.19 -19.75 15.40
CA HIS A 402 -5.42 -20.98 15.14
C HIS A 402 -4.85 -20.97 13.72
N TRP A 403 -5.69 -20.67 12.74
CA TRP A 403 -5.27 -20.57 11.35
C TRP A 403 -4.09 -19.60 11.18
N ILE A 404 -4.18 -18.38 11.76
CA ILE A 404 -3.07 -17.42 11.74
C ILE A 404 -1.81 -18.01 12.38
N ARG A 405 -1.91 -18.66 13.55
CA ARG A 405 -0.74 -19.23 14.25
C ARG A 405 -0.01 -20.28 13.42
N ASP A 406 -0.78 -21.09 12.66
CA ASP A 406 -0.23 -22.14 11.81
C ASP A 406 0.56 -21.56 10.62
N HIS A 407 0.34 -20.26 10.27
CA HIS A 407 1.07 -19.53 9.23
C HIS A 407 2.26 -18.72 9.77
N GLN A 408 2.67 -18.90 11.02
CA GLN A 408 3.86 -18.23 11.55
C GLN A 408 5.14 -18.76 10.92
N LEU A 409 5.97 -17.85 10.39
CA LEU A 409 7.21 -18.18 9.72
C LEU A 409 8.33 -18.38 10.77
N LEU A 410 8.65 -19.65 11.04
CA LEU A 410 9.64 -20.04 12.07
C LEU A 410 10.95 -20.58 11.48
N GLU A 411 11.02 -20.73 10.16
CA GLU A 411 12.25 -21.14 9.49
C GLU A 411 13.20 -19.96 9.30
N SER A 412 14.50 -20.22 9.45
CA SER A 412 15.56 -19.24 9.22
C SER A 412 15.79 -18.99 7.73
N ARG A 413 14.76 -18.50 7.03
CA ARG A 413 14.72 -18.21 5.61
C ARG A 413 14.31 -16.76 5.39
N GLY A 414 14.66 -16.15 4.26
CA GLY A 414 14.25 -14.80 3.90
C GLY A 414 15.39 -13.82 3.64
N ASP A 415 15.12 -12.84 2.78
CA ASP A 415 16.10 -11.83 2.35
C ASP A 415 16.41 -10.80 3.45
N TRP A 416 15.48 -10.57 4.39
CA TRP A 416 15.69 -9.74 5.57
C TRP A 416 16.96 -10.14 6.37
N ARG A 417 17.36 -11.41 6.32
CA ARG A 417 18.54 -11.94 6.98
C ARG A 417 19.87 -11.42 6.43
N VAL A 418 19.87 -10.90 5.19
CA VAL A 418 21.10 -10.33 4.61
C VAL A 418 21.67 -9.21 5.49
N TYR A 419 20.80 -8.40 6.07
CA TYR A 419 21.21 -7.31 6.97
C TYR A 419 20.91 -7.59 8.45
N ARG A 420 20.22 -8.69 8.76
CA ARG A 420 19.95 -9.17 10.13
C ARG A 420 20.24 -10.68 10.28
N PRO A 421 21.49 -11.12 10.03
CA PRO A 421 21.81 -12.56 9.92
C PRO A 421 21.59 -13.35 11.21
N HIS A 422 21.59 -12.67 12.37
CA HIS A 422 21.45 -13.29 13.70
C HIS A 422 20.04 -13.14 14.29
N LEU A 423 19.14 -12.44 13.61
CA LEU A 423 17.77 -12.29 14.07
C LEU A 423 17.03 -13.63 13.89
N ALA A 424 16.37 -14.08 14.95
CA ALA A 424 15.53 -15.27 14.90
C ALA A 424 14.25 -14.99 14.06
N PRO A 425 13.75 -15.97 13.28
CA PRO A 425 12.49 -15.84 12.56
C PRO A 425 11.31 -15.76 13.52
N GLY A 426 10.14 -15.33 13.04
CA GLY A 426 8.94 -15.25 13.85
C GLY A 426 7.86 -14.32 13.32
N GLY A 427 8.09 -13.72 12.14
CA GLY A 427 7.11 -12.88 11.45
C GLY A 427 5.97 -13.69 10.80
N PHE A 428 5.07 -12.96 10.17
CA PHE A 428 3.96 -13.49 9.36
C PHE A 428 4.02 -12.85 7.97
N SER A 429 3.59 -13.58 6.95
CA SER A 429 3.41 -13.04 5.60
C SER A 429 2.05 -12.35 5.46
N PHE A 430 1.89 -11.60 4.40
CA PHE A 430 0.62 -11.01 3.99
C PHE A 430 -0.26 -12.05 3.26
N GLU A 431 0.37 -12.92 2.47
CA GLU A 431 -0.24 -13.94 1.62
C GLU A 431 -0.32 -15.31 2.32
N TYR A 432 -0.84 -16.32 1.62
CA TYR A 432 -0.89 -17.70 2.12
C TYR A 432 0.49 -18.29 2.40
N GLU A 433 1.39 -18.13 1.43
CA GLU A 433 2.77 -18.63 1.48
C GLU A 433 3.71 -17.56 0.93
N ASN A 434 4.50 -16.94 1.78
CA ASN A 434 5.57 -16.03 1.40
C ASN A 434 6.69 -16.09 2.43
N THR A 435 7.43 -17.20 2.41
CA THR A 435 8.45 -17.51 3.44
C THR A 435 9.67 -16.62 3.33
N TRP A 436 9.89 -15.98 2.18
CA TRP A 436 11.04 -15.11 1.93
C TRP A 436 10.85 -13.67 2.42
N TYR A 437 9.60 -13.21 2.50
CA TYR A 437 9.29 -11.81 2.80
C TYR A 437 8.18 -11.68 3.85
N PRO A 438 8.47 -12.06 5.12
CA PRO A 438 7.54 -11.78 6.21
C PRO A 438 7.31 -10.28 6.33
N ASP A 439 6.07 -9.90 6.63
CA ASP A 439 5.61 -8.51 6.71
C ASP A 439 5.56 -8.02 8.16
N VAL A 440 6.14 -6.85 8.40
CA VAL A 440 6.22 -6.23 9.73
C VAL A 440 4.84 -5.73 10.19
N ASP A 441 4.03 -5.18 9.27
CA ASP A 441 2.70 -4.66 9.57
C ASP A 441 1.71 -5.78 9.87
N ASP A 442 1.72 -6.85 9.04
CA ASP A 442 0.94 -8.07 9.30
C ASP A 442 1.29 -8.70 10.63
N THR A 443 2.57 -8.80 10.92
CA THR A 443 3.04 -9.37 12.20
C THR A 443 2.52 -8.55 13.39
N ALA A 444 2.48 -7.22 13.29
CA ALA A 444 1.91 -6.36 14.32
C ALA A 444 0.38 -6.52 14.44
N ALA A 445 -0.34 -6.62 13.30
CA ALA A 445 -1.78 -6.86 13.28
C ALA A 445 -2.13 -8.23 13.90
N VAL A 446 -1.34 -9.26 13.63
CA VAL A 446 -1.49 -10.59 14.23
C VAL A 446 -1.27 -10.56 15.75
N ILE A 447 -0.27 -9.83 16.24
CA ILE A 447 -0.09 -9.62 17.70
C ILE A 447 -1.33 -8.97 18.30
N LEU A 448 -1.86 -7.91 17.66
CA LEU A 448 -3.08 -7.23 18.12
C LEU A 448 -4.28 -8.16 18.13
N ALA A 449 -4.50 -8.96 17.09
CA ALA A 449 -5.60 -9.91 16.99
C ALA A 449 -5.55 -10.94 18.13
N GLN A 450 -4.38 -11.56 18.35
CA GLN A 450 -4.19 -12.55 19.42
C GLN A 450 -4.39 -11.92 20.81
N ALA A 451 -3.79 -10.75 21.09
CA ALA A 451 -3.88 -10.08 22.38
C ALA A 451 -5.30 -9.57 22.72
N LYS A 452 -6.06 -9.13 21.70
CA LYS A 452 -7.47 -8.72 21.86
C LYS A 452 -8.40 -9.90 22.06
N TYR A 453 -8.14 -11.03 21.38
CA TYR A 453 -8.91 -12.27 21.56
C TYR A 453 -8.71 -12.87 22.95
N ASP A 454 -7.46 -13.03 23.37
CA ASP A 454 -7.09 -13.50 24.69
C ASP A 454 -5.85 -12.76 25.23
N PRO A 455 -6.04 -11.87 26.21
CA PRO A 455 -4.93 -11.12 26.83
C PRO A 455 -3.82 -11.99 27.43
N GLN A 456 -3.99 -13.30 27.63
CA GLN A 456 -2.95 -14.18 28.11
C GLN A 456 -1.93 -14.54 27.03
N THR A 457 -2.30 -14.39 25.77
CA THR A 457 -1.44 -14.73 24.62
C THR A 457 -0.16 -13.90 24.53
N ILE A 458 -0.08 -12.75 25.21
CA ILE A 458 1.15 -11.93 25.28
C ILE A 458 2.35 -12.69 25.85
N THR A 459 2.11 -13.77 26.60
CA THR A 459 3.16 -14.65 27.14
C THR A 459 3.38 -15.89 26.25
N SER A 460 2.57 -16.11 25.21
CA SER A 460 2.70 -17.25 24.32
C SER A 460 4.00 -17.18 23.50
N HIS A 461 4.49 -18.33 23.09
CA HIS A 461 5.69 -18.42 22.24
C HIS A 461 5.49 -17.68 20.93
N SER A 462 4.35 -17.85 20.27
CA SER A 462 4.04 -17.19 19.00
C SER A 462 4.13 -15.66 19.08
N VAL A 463 3.42 -15.03 20.04
CA VAL A 463 3.40 -13.57 20.19
C VAL A 463 4.78 -13.02 20.59
N ARG A 464 5.49 -13.70 21.50
CA ARG A 464 6.84 -13.26 21.91
C ARG A 464 7.86 -13.36 20.79
N THR A 465 7.80 -14.41 19.99
CA THR A 465 8.70 -14.62 18.86
C THR A 465 8.41 -13.59 17.77
N ALA A 466 7.14 -13.31 17.47
CA ALA A 466 6.73 -12.26 16.57
C ALA A 466 7.21 -10.86 17.03
N ALA A 467 7.01 -10.53 18.30
CA ALA A 467 7.46 -9.25 18.85
C ALA A 467 8.99 -9.10 18.82
N LYS A 468 9.75 -10.16 19.11
CA LYS A 468 11.22 -10.16 18.99
C LYS A 468 11.69 -9.96 17.56
N TRP A 469 10.98 -10.55 16.59
CA TRP A 469 11.29 -10.35 15.19
C TRP A 469 11.04 -8.88 14.78
N ILE A 470 9.90 -8.27 15.14
CA ILE A 470 9.63 -6.84 14.91
C ILE A 470 10.68 -5.94 15.57
N LEU A 471 11.12 -6.26 16.82
CA LEU A 471 12.19 -5.51 17.48
C LEU A 471 13.48 -5.48 16.65
N GLY A 472 13.85 -6.63 16.08
CA GLY A 472 15.04 -6.75 15.24
C GLY A 472 14.92 -6.06 13.87
N MET A 473 13.70 -5.81 13.41
CA MET A 473 13.41 -5.12 12.16
C MET A 473 13.31 -3.59 12.31
N GLN A 474 13.47 -3.04 13.51
CA GLN A 474 13.47 -1.59 13.70
C GLN A 474 14.66 -0.93 13.02
N ASN A 475 14.40 0.12 12.25
CA ASN A 475 15.43 0.91 11.58
C ASN A 475 16.17 1.85 12.53
N SER A 476 17.34 2.32 12.11
CA SER A 476 18.17 3.25 12.90
C SER A 476 17.52 4.61 13.14
N ASP A 477 16.57 5.02 12.28
CA ASP A 477 15.76 6.23 12.45
C ASP A 477 14.66 6.09 13.53
N GLY A 478 14.47 4.87 14.05
CA GLY A 478 13.49 4.53 15.08
C GLY A 478 12.15 4.06 14.54
N GLY A 479 11.87 4.19 13.25
CA GLY A 479 10.66 3.70 12.58
C GLY A 479 10.79 2.26 12.09
N TRP A 480 9.76 1.77 11.41
CA TRP A 480 9.74 0.48 10.74
C TRP A 480 9.25 0.62 9.31
N ALA A 481 9.81 -0.20 8.46
CA ALA A 481 9.37 -0.46 7.09
C ALA A 481 8.54 -1.75 7.03
N ALA A 482 8.01 -2.10 5.84
CA ALA A 482 7.16 -3.29 5.70
C ALA A 482 7.95 -4.61 5.72
N PHE A 483 9.04 -4.71 4.94
CA PHE A 483 9.74 -5.98 4.70
C PHE A 483 11.25 -5.91 4.97
N ASP A 484 11.85 -4.74 4.78
CA ASP A 484 13.30 -4.58 4.77
C ASP A 484 13.78 -3.66 5.90
N VAL A 485 15.01 -3.87 6.31
CA VAL A 485 15.66 -3.05 7.34
C VAL A 485 16.78 -2.24 6.72
N GLU A 486 16.91 -0.94 7.12
CA GLU A 486 17.92 -0.01 6.58
C GLU A 486 17.88 0.12 5.04
N ASN A 487 16.69 0.01 4.47
CA ASN A 487 16.46 0.09 3.03
C ASN A 487 16.03 1.51 2.64
N ASP A 488 16.93 2.47 2.85
CA ASP A 488 16.69 3.92 2.80
C ASP A 488 17.55 4.65 1.74
N LYS A 489 18.15 3.92 0.80
CA LYS A 489 19.07 4.47 -0.19
C LYS A 489 18.30 5.13 -1.35
N LEU A 490 17.52 6.17 -1.07
CA LEU A 490 16.62 6.86 -2.01
C LEU A 490 17.28 7.36 -3.30
N PHE A 491 18.61 7.46 -3.35
CA PHE A 491 19.30 7.77 -4.61
C PHE A 491 19.09 6.69 -5.69
N LEU A 492 18.72 5.45 -5.29
CA LEU A 492 18.39 4.36 -6.21
C LEU A 492 17.13 4.67 -7.02
N ASN A 493 16.20 5.46 -6.50
CA ASN A 493 15.01 5.89 -7.25
C ASN A 493 15.33 6.76 -8.48
N LYS A 494 16.59 7.23 -8.60
CA LYS A 494 17.06 7.99 -9.77
C LYS A 494 17.69 7.13 -10.88
N ILE A 495 17.66 5.81 -10.71
CA ILE A 495 18.07 4.89 -11.77
C ILE A 495 17.07 5.02 -12.93
N PRO A 496 17.52 5.15 -14.20
CA PRO A 496 16.63 5.35 -15.35
C PRO A 496 15.54 4.27 -15.53
N PHE A 497 15.73 3.12 -14.93
CA PHE A 497 14.79 2.01 -14.88
C PHE A 497 13.64 2.25 -13.87
N SER A 498 13.80 3.18 -12.92
CA SER A 498 12.80 3.42 -11.86
C SER A 498 11.64 4.26 -12.38
N ASP A 499 10.49 3.66 -12.56
CA ASP A 499 9.23 4.36 -12.92
C ASP A 499 8.46 4.88 -11.71
N MET A 500 8.71 4.32 -10.51
CA MET A 500 7.75 4.40 -9.41
C MET A 500 8.26 5.14 -8.16
N ASP A 501 9.48 5.68 -8.15
CA ASP A 501 10.10 6.27 -6.95
C ASP A 501 10.01 5.38 -5.69
N SER A 502 9.88 4.06 -5.90
CA SER A 502 9.57 3.06 -4.85
C SER A 502 10.54 1.88 -4.87
N LEU A 503 11.81 2.12 -5.26
CA LEU A 503 12.84 1.08 -5.23
C LEU A 503 13.35 0.76 -3.81
N CYS A 504 12.96 1.55 -2.81
CA CYS A 504 13.35 1.37 -1.42
C CYS A 504 12.13 1.19 -0.52
N ASP A 505 12.33 0.46 0.57
CA ASP A 505 11.37 0.23 1.65
C ASP A 505 11.82 1.02 2.88
N THR A 506 11.33 2.24 3.02
CA THR A 506 11.70 3.14 4.10
C THR A 506 10.72 3.07 5.26
N SER A 507 11.15 3.42 6.47
CA SER A 507 10.25 3.60 7.61
C SER A 507 9.07 4.50 7.24
N CYS A 508 7.88 4.14 7.72
CA CYS A 508 6.67 4.92 7.50
C CYS A 508 5.83 5.09 8.78
N PRO A 509 5.08 6.21 8.89
CA PRO A 509 4.33 6.53 10.11
C PRO A 509 3.19 5.57 10.41
N ASP A 510 2.51 5.05 9.40
CA ASP A 510 1.38 4.13 9.52
C ASP A 510 1.79 2.79 10.15
N ILE A 511 2.83 2.12 9.63
CA ILE A 511 3.38 0.88 10.22
C ILE A 511 3.93 1.16 11.61
N THR A 512 4.72 2.24 11.77
CA THR A 512 5.25 2.61 13.09
C THR A 512 4.13 2.81 14.11
N GLY A 513 3.01 3.46 13.71
CA GLY A 513 1.83 3.64 14.55
C GLY A 513 1.18 2.31 14.97
N ARG A 514 1.04 1.36 14.06
CA ARG A 514 0.46 0.04 14.36
C ARG A 514 1.35 -0.78 15.30
N ILE A 515 2.67 -0.74 15.11
CA ILE A 515 3.60 -1.41 16.03
C ILE A 515 3.52 -0.80 17.42
N LEU A 516 3.42 0.54 17.53
CA LEU A 516 3.21 1.20 18.81
C LEU A 516 1.88 0.76 19.45
N GLU A 517 0.80 0.55 18.69
CA GLU A 517 -0.46 0.01 19.21
C GLU A 517 -0.27 -1.43 19.71
N ALA A 518 0.40 -2.30 18.95
CA ALA A 518 0.64 -3.68 19.33
C ALA A 518 1.52 -3.79 20.59
N PHE A 519 2.66 -3.13 20.59
CA PHE A 519 3.59 -3.16 21.73
C PHE A 519 3.03 -2.43 22.95
N GLY A 520 2.33 -1.31 22.75
CA GLY A 520 1.65 -0.57 23.79
C GLY A 520 0.59 -1.43 24.49
N LEU A 521 -0.21 -2.18 23.73
CA LEU A 521 -1.17 -3.14 24.29
C LEU A 521 -0.47 -4.24 25.08
N MET A 522 0.60 -4.84 24.54
CA MET A 522 1.39 -5.86 25.25
C MET A 522 1.97 -5.33 26.58
N ILE A 523 2.57 -4.14 26.58
CA ILE A 523 3.14 -3.49 27.76
C ILE A 523 2.03 -3.22 28.80
N LYS A 524 0.89 -2.69 28.38
CA LYS A 524 -0.26 -2.43 29.26
C LYS A 524 -0.73 -3.72 29.93
N LEU A 525 -0.97 -4.77 29.17
CA LEU A 525 -1.44 -6.06 29.69
C LEU A 525 -0.41 -6.73 30.60
N ALA A 526 0.87 -6.57 30.33
CA ALA A 526 1.95 -7.11 31.16
C ALA A 526 2.02 -6.42 32.53
N ARG A 527 1.86 -5.09 32.60
CA ARG A 527 1.82 -4.34 33.85
C ARG A 527 0.71 -4.81 34.81
N GLU A 528 -0.37 -5.31 34.24
CA GLU A 528 -1.49 -5.84 35.03
C GLU A 528 -1.21 -7.26 35.59
N LYS A 529 -0.19 -8.00 35.08
CA LYS A 529 -0.08 -9.46 35.30
C LYS A 529 1.27 -9.99 35.72
N SER A 530 2.42 -9.31 35.47
CA SER A 530 3.73 -9.96 35.57
C SER A 530 4.58 -9.43 36.72
N ASN A 531 5.17 -10.40 37.48
CA ASN A 531 6.24 -10.17 38.50
C ASN A 531 7.54 -10.94 38.18
N ASP A 532 7.66 -11.56 36.97
CA ASP A 532 8.87 -12.30 36.58
C ASP A 532 9.93 -11.33 36.02
N ALA A 533 11.18 -11.49 36.48
CA ALA A 533 12.31 -10.65 36.09
C ALA A 533 12.67 -10.76 34.60
N ASN A 534 12.49 -11.94 33.98
CA ASN A 534 12.70 -12.14 32.53
C ASN A 534 11.64 -11.44 31.70
N ASP A 535 10.41 -11.45 32.19
CA ASP A 535 9.30 -10.72 31.56
C ASP A 535 9.55 -9.21 31.65
N LEU A 536 10.01 -8.71 32.79
CA LEU A 536 10.33 -7.28 32.96
C LEU A 536 11.41 -6.81 31.99
N HIS A 537 12.44 -7.60 31.72
CA HIS A 537 13.49 -7.26 30.74
C HIS A 537 12.90 -7.15 29.31
N PHE A 538 12.15 -8.16 28.88
CA PHE A 538 11.53 -8.18 27.55
C PHE A 538 10.59 -6.97 27.34
N TYR A 539 9.72 -6.68 28.30
CA TYR A 539 8.81 -5.52 28.18
C TYR A 539 9.53 -4.17 28.28
N ALA A 540 10.67 -4.11 28.97
CA ALA A 540 11.54 -2.94 28.96
C ALA A 540 12.16 -2.70 27.56
N GLU A 541 12.58 -3.78 26.87
CA GLU A 541 13.05 -3.69 25.47
C GLU A 541 11.96 -3.18 24.53
N LEU A 542 10.72 -3.70 24.64
CA LEU A 542 9.58 -3.18 23.88
C LEU A 542 9.38 -1.68 24.14
N HIS A 543 9.41 -1.27 25.40
CA HIS A 543 9.21 0.14 25.77
C HIS A 543 10.32 1.06 25.21
N MET A 544 11.58 0.63 25.27
CA MET A 544 12.70 1.38 24.66
C MET A 544 12.53 1.49 23.13
N SER A 545 12.10 0.43 22.49
CA SER A 545 11.81 0.42 21.05
C SER A 545 10.66 1.37 20.70
N CYS A 546 9.57 1.36 21.49
CA CYS A 546 8.47 2.32 21.34
C CYS A 546 8.93 3.77 21.50
N SER A 547 9.81 4.06 22.46
CA SER A 547 10.36 5.43 22.65
C SER A 547 11.13 5.91 21.39
N ARG A 548 11.85 5.02 20.68
CA ARG A 548 12.47 5.34 19.40
C ARG A 548 11.43 5.56 18.30
N GLY A 549 10.39 4.70 18.23
CA GLY A 549 9.25 4.86 17.32
C GLY A 549 8.52 6.19 17.50
N ILE A 550 8.30 6.61 18.76
CA ILE A 550 7.74 7.93 19.09
C ILE A 550 8.68 9.04 18.56
N SER A 551 9.99 8.91 18.73
CA SER A 551 10.95 9.89 18.20
C SER A 551 10.88 9.99 16.67
N TYR A 552 10.68 8.86 15.96
CA TYR A 552 10.46 8.83 14.54
C TYR A 552 9.16 9.60 14.16
N LEU A 553 8.05 9.35 14.85
CA LEU A 553 6.79 10.05 14.61
C LEU A 553 6.90 11.56 14.89
N VAL A 554 7.66 11.99 15.92
CA VAL A 554 7.96 13.41 16.17
C VAL A 554 8.63 14.07 14.96
N GLN A 555 9.59 13.39 14.35
CA GLN A 555 10.38 13.93 13.23
C GLN A 555 9.60 13.94 11.90
N ASN A 556 8.57 13.12 11.78
CA ASN A 556 7.81 12.91 10.55
C ASN A 556 6.37 13.44 10.61
N GLN A 557 5.98 14.14 11.69
CA GLN A 557 4.71 14.85 11.71
C GLN A 557 4.77 16.07 10.79
N GLU A 558 3.77 16.21 9.92
CA GLU A 558 3.62 17.40 9.07
C GLU A 558 3.33 18.65 9.90
N GLN A 559 3.69 19.81 9.39
CA GLN A 559 3.51 21.10 10.11
C GLN A 559 2.08 21.39 10.50
N TYR A 560 1.10 20.80 9.79
CA TYR A 560 -0.32 20.92 10.09
C TYR A 560 -0.85 19.82 11.02
N GLY A 561 0.02 18.94 11.53
CA GLY A 561 -0.28 17.95 12.55
C GLY A 561 -0.59 16.54 12.09
N ALA A 562 -0.70 16.28 10.78
CA ALA A 562 -0.97 14.95 10.23
C ALA A 562 0.30 14.12 10.02
N TRP A 563 0.11 12.81 9.75
CA TRP A 563 1.16 11.91 9.26
C TRP A 563 0.80 11.32 7.92
N PHE A 564 1.82 11.17 7.07
CA PHE A 564 1.71 10.53 5.77
C PHE A 564 1.34 9.05 5.91
N GLY A 565 0.41 8.57 5.06
CA GLY A 565 0.05 7.17 4.93
C GLY A 565 0.73 6.55 3.71
N ARG A 566 1.62 5.58 3.94
CA ARG A 566 2.35 4.90 2.87
C ARG A 566 1.50 3.79 2.24
N TRP A 567 0.75 3.04 3.06
CA TRP A 567 0.01 1.85 2.65
C TRP A 567 -1.51 2.06 2.56
N GLY A 568 -2.00 3.20 3.02
CA GLY A 568 -3.41 3.61 2.89
C GLY A 568 -3.54 5.10 2.61
N CYS A 569 -4.61 5.47 1.89
CA CYS A 569 -4.87 6.83 1.42
C CYS A 569 -5.39 7.71 2.55
N ASN A 570 -4.69 8.72 2.78
CA ASN A 570 -3.28 9.09 2.83
C ASN A 570 -3.04 9.61 4.26
N TYR A 571 -3.23 10.94 4.49
CA TYR A 571 -3.03 11.55 5.81
C TYR A 571 -4.07 11.12 6.84
N ILE A 572 -5.33 10.79 6.44
CA ILE A 572 -6.34 10.25 7.35
C ILE A 572 -5.90 8.89 7.88
N TYR A 573 -5.39 8.01 7.00
CA TYR A 573 -4.87 6.70 7.37
C TYR A 573 -3.66 6.80 8.29
N GLY A 574 -2.62 7.49 7.86
CA GLY A 574 -1.37 7.65 8.63
C GLY A 574 -1.61 8.30 9.99
N THR A 575 -2.46 9.34 10.04
CA THR A 575 -2.80 10.03 11.30
C THR A 575 -3.64 9.15 12.23
N GLY A 576 -4.62 8.43 11.70
CA GLY A 576 -5.47 7.52 12.48
C GLY A 576 -4.64 6.45 13.19
N HIS A 577 -3.74 5.77 12.45
CA HIS A 577 -2.88 4.72 13.01
C HIS A 577 -1.82 5.26 13.97
N ALA A 578 -1.18 6.40 13.65
CA ALA A 578 -0.24 7.05 14.56
C ALA A 578 -0.93 7.40 15.90
N LEU A 579 -2.14 7.97 15.86
CA LEU A 579 -2.90 8.29 17.07
C LEU A 579 -3.26 7.05 17.88
N CYS A 580 -3.71 5.95 17.24
CA CYS A 580 -4.01 4.70 17.93
C CYS A 580 -2.78 4.17 18.70
N GLY A 581 -1.61 4.15 18.05
CA GLY A 581 -0.38 3.71 18.69
C GLY A 581 0.11 4.62 19.82
N LEU A 582 0.10 5.93 19.59
CA LEU A 582 0.53 6.93 20.58
C LEU A 582 -0.36 6.94 21.83
N SER A 583 -1.61 6.48 21.76
CA SER A 583 -2.56 6.52 22.89
C SER A 583 -2.08 5.73 24.11
N TYR A 584 -1.25 4.74 23.92
CA TYR A 584 -0.70 3.94 25.02
C TYR A 584 0.41 4.65 25.81
N PHE A 585 0.95 5.76 25.29
CA PHE A 585 2.10 6.48 25.85
C PHE A 585 1.80 7.92 26.27
N VAL A 586 0.55 8.39 26.12
CA VAL A 586 0.15 9.79 26.36
C VAL A 586 0.38 10.24 27.81
N GLU A 587 0.25 9.34 28.79
CA GLU A 587 0.46 9.67 30.20
C GLU A 587 1.94 9.68 30.57
N GLU A 588 2.78 8.95 29.88
CA GLU A 588 4.18 8.72 30.23
C GLU A 588 5.15 9.62 29.47
N ASP A 589 4.81 10.03 28.24
CA ASP A 589 5.70 10.78 27.36
C ASP A 589 5.10 12.13 26.95
N ILE A 590 5.76 13.21 27.41
CA ILE A 590 5.30 14.59 27.11
C ILE A 590 5.32 14.87 25.59
N ARG A 591 6.22 14.26 24.83
CA ARG A 591 6.29 14.45 23.37
C ARG A 591 4.99 13.98 22.72
N VAL A 592 4.40 12.89 23.22
CA VAL A 592 3.12 12.37 22.71
C VAL A 592 1.99 13.38 22.89
N ARG A 593 1.90 14.05 24.06
CA ARG A 593 0.89 15.08 24.32
C ARG A 593 1.00 16.25 23.34
N GLU A 594 2.22 16.64 22.99
CA GLU A 594 2.48 17.73 22.02
C GLU A 594 2.08 17.34 20.60
N LEU A 595 2.31 16.08 20.18
CA LEU A 595 1.95 15.56 18.85
C LEU A 595 0.44 15.37 18.66
N VAL A 596 -0.23 14.87 19.68
CA VAL A 596 -1.62 14.45 19.62
C VAL A 596 -2.56 15.64 19.41
N ARG A 597 -2.33 16.77 20.09
CA ARG A 597 -3.23 17.93 20.01
C ARG A 597 -3.41 18.48 18.58
N PRO A 598 -2.34 18.77 17.81
CA PRO A 598 -2.50 19.26 16.44
C PRO A 598 -3.11 18.18 15.52
N ALA A 599 -2.82 16.90 15.76
CA ALA A 599 -3.37 15.79 14.96
C ALA A 599 -4.89 15.65 15.13
N LEU A 600 -5.40 15.72 16.36
CA LEU A 600 -6.84 15.71 16.62
C LEU A 600 -7.54 16.93 15.99
N GLN A 601 -6.93 18.12 16.09
CA GLN A 601 -7.46 19.33 15.47
C GLN A 601 -7.51 19.20 13.94
N TRP A 602 -6.47 18.63 13.35
CA TRP A 602 -6.40 18.40 11.91
C TRP A 602 -7.52 17.41 11.47
N LEU A 603 -7.65 16.25 12.10
CA LEU A 603 -8.72 15.28 11.78
C LEU A 603 -10.11 15.95 11.87
N LYS A 604 -10.40 16.69 12.95
CA LYS A 604 -11.67 17.40 13.07
C LYS A 604 -11.90 18.42 11.95
N SER A 605 -10.86 19.10 11.50
CA SER A 605 -10.93 20.09 10.42
C SER A 605 -11.21 19.48 9.05
N LYS A 606 -10.96 18.16 8.88
CA LYS A 606 -11.16 17.42 7.64
C LYS A 606 -12.48 16.68 7.55
N GLN A 607 -13.31 16.77 8.60
CA GLN A 607 -14.62 16.14 8.61
C GLN A 607 -15.56 16.79 7.60
N ASN A 608 -16.20 15.99 6.76
CA ASN A 608 -17.15 16.43 5.77
C ASN A 608 -18.50 16.86 6.39
N PRO A 609 -19.34 17.62 5.66
CA PRO A 609 -20.66 18.05 6.15
C PRO A 609 -21.59 16.89 6.51
N ASP A 610 -21.50 15.74 5.85
CA ASP A 610 -22.27 14.52 6.12
C ASP A 610 -21.83 13.79 7.41
N GLY A 611 -20.75 14.25 8.03
CA GLY A 611 -20.19 13.70 9.27
C GLY A 611 -19.09 12.67 9.05
N GLY A 612 -18.85 12.19 7.83
CA GLY A 612 -17.79 11.26 7.51
C GLY A 612 -16.46 11.94 7.15
N TRP A 613 -15.49 11.14 6.72
CA TRP A 613 -14.21 11.59 6.18
C TRP A 613 -13.95 10.92 4.84
N GLY A 614 -13.32 11.67 3.94
CA GLY A 614 -12.90 11.19 2.64
C GLY A 614 -11.67 11.94 2.14
N GLU A 615 -10.67 11.21 1.65
CA GLU A 615 -9.44 11.74 1.09
C GLU A 615 -9.18 11.14 -0.28
N SER A 616 -8.83 12.00 -1.23
CA SER A 616 -8.56 11.61 -2.61
C SER A 616 -7.15 11.02 -2.76
N LEU A 617 -7.00 10.02 -3.63
CA LEU A 617 -5.69 9.50 -4.07
C LEU A 617 -4.81 10.59 -4.68
N LEU A 618 -5.40 11.67 -5.22
CA LEU A 618 -4.67 12.81 -5.72
C LEU A 618 -3.89 13.57 -4.63
N SER A 619 -4.20 13.37 -3.35
CA SER A 619 -3.50 13.97 -2.22
C SER A 619 -2.02 13.59 -2.16
N TYR A 620 -1.63 12.47 -2.74
CA TYR A 620 -0.21 12.06 -2.85
C TYR A 620 0.62 12.98 -3.75
N ARG A 621 0.03 13.53 -4.82
CA ARG A 621 0.67 14.50 -5.75
C ARG A 621 0.36 15.94 -5.38
N HIS A 622 -0.84 16.19 -4.91
CA HIS A 622 -1.45 17.48 -4.70
C HIS A 622 -2.07 17.54 -3.30
N PRO A 623 -1.29 17.82 -2.25
CA PRO A 623 -1.79 17.87 -0.87
C PRO A 623 -2.97 18.83 -0.69
N GLU A 624 -3.13 19.82 -1.56
CA GLU A 624 -4.26 20.76 -1.59
C GLU A 624 -5.57 20.10 -2.09
N LYS A 625 -5.51 18.98 -2.82
CA LYS A 625 -6.65 18.22 -3.34
C LYS A 625 -7.03 17.04 -2.44
N GLN A 626 -6.94 17.22 -1.13
CA GLN A 626 -7.19 16.14 -0.16
C GLN A 626 -8.66 15.75 -0.09
N GLN A 627 -9.57 16.73 -0.06
CA GLN A 627 -10.97 16.51 0.27
C GLN A 627 -11.72 15.77 -0.83
N ARG A 628 -12.47 14.74 -0.44
CA ARG A 628 -13.35 13.92 -1.28
C ARG A 628 -14.63 13.60 -0.50
N GLU A 629 -15.62 12.99 -1.18
CA GLU A 629 -16.78 12.36 -0.55
C GLU A 629 -16.35 11.34 0.50
N SER A 630 -17.14 11.25 1.57
CA SER A 630 -16.85 10.36 2.69
C SER A 630 -16.85 8.90 2.27
N THR A 631 -15.88 8.14 2.80
CA THR A 631 -15.83 6.69 2.67
C THR A 631 -15.94 6.01 4.03
N PRO A 632 -16.49 4.80 4.10
CA PRO A 632 -16.60 4.05 5.35
C PRO A 632 -15.24 3.75 5.99
N SER A 633 -14.25 3.31 5.20
CA SER A 633 -12.90 2.98 5.71
C SER A 633 -12.19 4.21 6.27
N GLN A 634 -12.15 5.33 5.53
CA GLN A 634 -11.46 6.54 5.96
C GLN A 634 -12.18 7.21 7.14
N THR A 635 -13.52 7.16 7.16
CA THR A 635 -14.31 7.59 8.33
C THR A 635 -13.95 6.77 9.56
N ALA A 636 -13.82 5.46 9.41
CA ALA A 636 -13.46 4.59 10.53
C ALA A 636 -12.03 4.86 11.04
N TRP A 637 -11.06 5.09 10.17
CA TRP A 637 -9.69 5.44 10.57
C TRP A 637 -9.63 6.74 11.36
N ALA A 638 -10.36 7.76 10.90
CA ALA A 638 -10.47 9.03 11.65
C ALA A 638 -11.13 8.82 13.04
N LEU A 639 -12.24 8.08 13.06
CA LEU A 639 -12.95 7.77 14.32
C LEU A 639 -12.08 6.97 15.30
N MET A 640 -11.34 5.97 14.84
CA MET A 640 -10.45 5.18 15.69
C MET A 640 -9.38 6.07 16.35
N GLY A 641 -8.79 6.98 15.58
CA GLY A 641 -7.85 7.97 16.12
C GLY A 641 -8.47 8.96 17.12
N LEU A 642 -9.66 9.47 16.84
CA LEU A 642 -10.37 10.40 17.74
C LEU A 642 -10.83 9.70 19.02
N LEU A 643 -11.41 8.50 18.92
CA LEU A 643 -11.91 7.72 20.08
C LEU A 643 -10.80 7.30 21.05
N ALA A 644 -9.57 7.31 20.63
CA ALA A 644 -8.43 7.01 21.50
C ALA A 644 -8.16 8.11 22.55
N TYR A 645 -8.69 9.34 22.34
CA TYR A 645 -8.40 10.50 23.18
C TYR A 645 -9.63 11.30 23.61
N LEU A 646 -10.73 11.21 22.88
CA LEU A 646 -11.90 12.03 23.09
C LEU A 646 -13.09 11.19 23.56
N PRO A 647 -13.98 11.76 24.38
CA PRO A 647 -15.17 11.05 24.84
C PRO A 647 -16.10 10.75 23.66
N HIS A 648 -16.84 9.66 23.74
CA HIS A 648 -17.83 9.25 22.74
C HIS A 648 -18.90 10.34 22.45
N THR A 649 -19.06 11.32 23.33
CA THR A 649 -19.97 12.45 23.19
C THR A 649 -19.42 13.62 22.40
N ASP A 650 -18.16 13.58 21.98
CA ASP A 650 -17.57 14.61 21.11
C ASP A 650 -18.36 14.75 19.80
N ASP A 651 -18.66 15.98 19.40
CA ASP A 651 -19.52 16.28 18.24
C ASP A 651 -19.01 15.64 16.94
N SER A 652 -17.68 15.65 16.70
CA SER A 652 -17.10 15.03 15.50
C SER A 652 -17.26 13.51 15.53
N ILE A 653 -17.12 12.88 16.70
CA ILE A 653 -17.34 11.44 16.87
C ILE A 653 -18.80 11.10 16.62
N VAL A 654 -19.74 11.81 17.28
CA VAL A 654 -21.17 11.55 17.12
C VAL A 654 -21.63 11.67 15.68
N ARG A 655 -21.15 12.68 14.94
CA ARG A 655 -21.47 12.85 13.52
C ARG A 655 -20.86 11.72 12.66
N GLY A 656 -19.61 11.33 12.91
CA GLY A 656 -18.96 10.24 12.18
C GLY A 656 -19.63 8.89 12.41
N ILE A 657 -20.02 8.60 13.66
CA ILE A 657 -20.83 7.41 13.99
C ILE A 657 -22.18 7.47 13.27
N GLY A 658 -22.82 8.65 13.24
CA GLY A 658 -24.06 8.88 12.48
C GLY A 658 -23.90 8.54 10.99
N TYR A 659 -22.80 8.95 10.36
CA TYR A 659 -22.47 8.61 8.98
C TYR A 659 -22.36 7.08 8.79
N LEU A 660 -21.56 6.38 9.60
CA LEU A 660 -21.41 4.92 9.48
C LEU A 660 -22.74 4.18 9.68
N VAL A 661 -23.55 4.58 10.65
CA VAL A 661 -24.86 3.95 10.89
C VAL A 661 -25.84 4.19 9.73
N SER A 662 -25.81 5.36 9.12
CA SER A 662 -26.75 5.71 8.04
C SER A 662 -26.33 5.23 6.66
N SER A 663 -25.05 4.96 6.44
CA SER A 663 -24.50 4.52 5.14
C SER A 663 -24.40 2.99 4.99
N GLN A 664 -24.72 2.21 6.04
CA GLN A 664 -24.76 0.76 5.96
C GLN A 664 -25.90 0.30 5.03
N THR A 665 -25.60 -0.65 4.12
CA THR A 665 -26.54 -1.17 3.13
C THR A 665 -26.50 -2.67 3.04
N SER A 666 -27.58 -3.25 2.50
CA SER A 666 -27.62 -4.68 2.17
C SER A 666 -26.78 -4.94 0.90
N GLU A 667 -25.96 -5.97 0.94
CA GLU A 667 -25.21 -6.48 -0.21
C GLU A 667 -26.07 -7.38 -1.09
N GLU A 668 -25.76 -7.47 -2.39
CA GLU A 668 -26.48 -8.30 -3.36
C GLU A 668 -26.46 -9.81 -3.01
N LEU A 669 -25.46 -10.25 -2.25
CA LEU A 669 -25.30 -11.64 -1.79
C LEU A 669 -25.94 -11.95 -0.43
N GLY A 670 -26.78 -11.04 0.11
CA GLY A 670 -27.60 -11.29 1.30
C GLY A 670 -26.93 -10.95 2.64
N GLY A 671 -25.86 -10.19 2.63
CA GLY A 671 -25.23 -9.64 3.84
C GLY A 671 -25.45 -8.14 3.99
N VAL A 672 -24.95 -7.55 5.09
CA VAL A 672 -25.03 -6.11 5.34
C VAL A 672 -23.64 -5.55 5.62
N SER A 673 -23.19 -4.64 4.76
CA SER A 673 -21.88 -4.00 4.81
C SER A 673 -21.99 -2.52 4.43
N TRP A 674 -20.92 -1.90 4.00
CA TRP A 674 -20.86 -0.51 3.57
C TRP A 674 -20.43 -0.41 2.11
N PRO A 675 -21.05 0.47 1.30
CA PRO A 675 -20.62 0.70 -0.08
C PRO A 675 -19.33 1.51 -0.10
N GLU A 676 -18.32 1.02 -0.81
CA GLU A 676 -17.07 1.75 -1.08
C GLU A 676 -16.56 1.37 -2.47
N LYS A 677 -16.70 2.30 -3.41
CA LYS A 677 -16.31 2.08 -4.82
C LYS A 677 -14.88 2.52 -5.13
N VAL A 678 -14.33 3.38 -4.29
CA VAL A 678 -13.00 3.97 -4.48
C VAL A 678 -11.94 3.15 -3.80
N TYR A 679 -10.72 3.21 -4.34
CA TYR A 679 -9.58 2.57 -3.71
C TYR A 679 -9.05 3.46 -2.58
N THR A 680 -8.78 2.85 -1.44
CA THR A 680 -8.23 3.51 -0.26
C THR A 680 -6.92 2.88 0.21
N GLY A 681 -6.47 1.80 -0.44
CA GLY A 681 -5.16 1.22 -0.28
C GLY A 681 -4.17 1.64 -1.37
N THR A 682 -2.90 1.48 -1.12
CA THR A 682 -1.85 1.76 -2.11
C THR A 682 -0.71 0.75 -2.04
N GLY A 683 -0.32 0.24 -3.19
CA GLY A 683 0.96 -0.46 -3.36
C GLY A 683 2.09 0.54 -3.54
N PHE A 684 1.93 1.51 -4.45
CA PHE A 684 2.91 2.56 -4.73
C PHE A 684 2.20 3.91 -4.88
N PRO A 685 2.39 4.86 -3.94
CA PRO A 685 1.82 6.19 -4.05
C PRO A 685 2.13 6.82 -5.42
N ASN A 686 1.11 7.39 -6.04
CA ASN A 686 1.14 8.00 -7.38
C ASN A 686 1.24 7.04 -8.58
N GLN A 687 1.41 5.73 -8.38
CA GLN A 687 1.67 4.78 -9.45
C GLN A 687 0.75 3.56 -9.44
N PHE A 688 0.41 3.03 -8.26
CA PHE A 688 -0.36 1.80 -8.15
C PHE A 688 -1.21 1.78 -6.88
N TYR A 689 -2.52 1.70 -7.04
CA TYR A 689 -3.49 1.74 -5.96
C TYR A 689 -4.24 0.43 -5.83
N LEU A 690 -4.73 0.15 -4.61
CA LEU A 690 -5.40 -1.08 -4.24
C LEU A 690 -6.78 -0.81 -3.61
N GLY A 691 -7.77 -1.56 -4.04
CA GLY A 691 -9.07 -1.63 -3.42
C GLY A 691 -9.20 -2.92 -2.60
N TYR A 692 -9.13 -2.80 -1.28
CA TYR A 692 -9.34 -3.91 -0.36
C TYR A 692 -10.83 -4.09 -0.09
N ASP A 693 -11.42 -5.18 -0.50
CA ASP A 693 -12.87 -5.38 -0.37
C ASP A 693 -13.35 -5.33 1.09
N TYR A 694 -12.56 -5.84 2.04
CA TYR A 694 -12.92 -5.84 3.45
C TYR A 694 -12.56 -4.58 4.23
N TYR A 695 -11.82 -3.59 3.67
CA TYR A 695 -11.54 -2.31 4.36
C TYR A 695 -12.83 -1.58 4.74
N ARG A 696 -13.78 -1.55 3.85
CA ARG A 696 -15.12 -0.99 4.04
C ARG A 696 -15.95 -1.74 5.09
N HIS A 697 -15.50 -2.90 5.58
CA HIS A 697 -16.23 -3.75 6.51
C HIS A 697 -15.61 -3.78 7.90
N TYR A 698 -14.39 -4.29 8.06
CA TYR A 698 -13.81 -4.48 9.38
C TYR A 698 -13.39 -3.17 10.06
N PHE A 699 -12.98 -2.11 9.34
CA PHE A 699 -12.64 -0.83 9.97
C PHE A 699 -13.87 -0.12 10.54
N PRO A 700 -15.02 0.02 9.83
CA PRO A 700 -16.26 0.49 10.44
C PRO A 700 -16.68 -0.32 11.67
N MET A 701 -16.56 -1.64 11.62
CA MET A 701 -16.87 -2.54 12.75
C MET A 701 -15.96 -2.24 13.94
N MET A 702 -14.64 -2.03 13.73
CA MET A 702 -13.71 -1.60 14.80
C MET A 702 -14.12 -0.27 15.41
N ALA A 703 -14.41 0.75 14.58
CA ALA A 703 -14.76 2.08 15.05
C ALA A 703 -16.06 2.07 15.87
N LEU A 704 -17.11 1.41 15.38
CA LEU A 704 -18.39 1.27 16.08
C LEU A 704 -18.23 0.50 17.39
N GLY A 705 -17.41 -0.56 17.41
CA GLY A 705 -17.13 -1.33 18.62
C GLY A 705 -16.36 -0.53 19.67
N ARG A 706 -15.35 0.25 19.26
CA ARG A 706 -14.62 1.16 20.15
C ARG A 706 -15.54 2.26 20.71
N TYR A 707 -16.47 2.77 19.90
CA TYR A 707 -17.50 3.73 20.34
C TYR A 707 -18.39 3.15 21.44
N LEU A 708 -18.94 1.95 21.25
CA LEU A 708 -19.78 1.30 22.28
C LEU A 708 -19.02 1.04 23.57
N ARG A 709 -17.75 0.64 23.47
CA ARG A 709 -16.91 0.44 24.68
C ARG A 709 -16.72 1.75 25.45
N SER A 710 -16.43 2.85 24.75
CA SER A 710 -16.30 4.17 25.37
C SER A 710 -17.62 4.68 25.98
N SER A 711 -18.79 4.33 25.40
CA SER A 711 -20.09 4.73 25.94
C SER A 711 -20.50 3.98 27.20
N ARG A 712 -20.06 2.71 27.33
CA ARG A 712 -20.38 1.83 28.47
C ARG A 712 -19.41 1.97 29.65
N CYS A 713 -18.19 2.42 29.39
CA CYS A 713 -17.18 2.69 30.41
C CYS A 713 -16.69 4.14 30.25
N PRO A 714 -17.47 5.16 30.66
CA PRO A 714 -16.99 6.54 30.61
C PRO A 714 -15.75 6.67 31.49
N SER A 715 -14.64 7.12 30.89
CA SER A 715 -13.31 7.35 31.52
C SER A 715 -13.37 8.45 32.56
#